data_a8cd5269d34545d8f9c1558db12d7bf5
#
_entry.id   a8cd5269d34545d8f9c1558db12d7bf5
#
_cell.length_a   1.000
_cell.length_b   1.000
_cell.length_c   1.000
_cell.angle_alpha   90.00
_cell.angle_beta   90.00
_cell.angle_gamma   90.00
#
_symmetry.space_group_name_H-M   'P 1'
#
loop_
_entity.id
_entity.type
_entity.pdbx_description
1 polymer ?
#
loop_
_entity_poly.entity_id
_entity_poly.type
_entity_poly.pdbx_seq_one_letter_code
_entity_poly.pdbx_strand_id
1 'polypeptide(L)'
;MPKRRTTAIGACTDPTSSRLLLVTLGAAARQEGYRNMFQMDIEVFEQVMVFIVLAIAGVALGYALWLRNFIMSADKGNAEMQRHWGHIRDGANAYLRTQLKTVAVLIALLTVAMFLSVFVVKPTPEANEYFDGNEDKARLVIAIARALAFVMGSSFSAMVGFFGMNMAVQGNVRVAAAAERGGYQEALKIAYRSGTITGMLTDGLGLFGGTTIFIIFGKASPDVLLGFGFGGTLLALFMRVGGGIYTKAADVGADLVGKVEAGMEEDDPRNAAVVADLVGDNVGDCAGMAADIFESYEVTIVSSLILGLALTAINGELYWIVLPLLVRGIGVVSSIVGTYAVSLWRVDDAEEAMYKSYEVSSGITILSTFLLAWLYAGQLSLATLVAVGVALAVTFNPLTSYATSAKSKRVQTISAATRFGPASVILEGLSLGYLSSVWALFVIVTSLAAAILVYSYEFPNEYKLPVALIGLVLAVIMIVRGRMRNHLVEGFFAGMWIMVFALFLISMHQVPDVHRYSYILFGVTLIGVGMLSHTGNNVSMDTFGPISDNANGIGELSGMSPKARQIMADLDAAGNTTKAITKGVAIGSAVIAAVSLFGSFFSDIQRVNPDFEKIVNLADPVVFVGLLIGGSLPLLFSGLLIKAVNRAANLIMAEVRRQLRDPEIASGAKTPDYAQAVTISTHSAQIELVPLGLIAVLAPIAVGFLLKEQALGGFLAGVILSGQLLAVFMANAGGAWDNAKKYVEDGYFGGKGSENHKASVVGDTVGDPLKDTAGPALNPMIKVMNLVALIVAPLVVEYEGYSAGILIGVALAIALIVWAVRRSDREDTLAAEEVVERVTAEMVSAD
;
A
#
# COMPACT_ATOMS: atom_id res chain seq x y z
N MET A 1 -3.77 -76.06 -0.96
CA MET A 1 -3.63 -75.72 0.49
C MET A 1 -2.37 -74.91 0.64
N PRO A 2 -2.33 -73.91 1.51
CA PRO A 2 -3.10 -72.71 1.43
C PRO A 2 -2.24 -71.42 1.24
N LYS A 3 -2.90 -70.40 0.78
CA LYS A 3 -2.58 -68.99 0.68
C LYS A 3 -1.86 -68.37 1.89
N ARG A 4 -0.82 -67.58 1.68
CA ARG A 4 -0.45 -66.50 2.60
C ARG A 4 -0.82 -65.16 1.98
N ARG A 5 -1.76 -64.49 2.64
CA ARG A 5 -2.00 -63.06 2.54
C ARG A 5 -0.83 -62.37 3.20
N THR A 6 -0.11 -61.52 2.48
CA THR A 6 0.74 -60.47 3.05
C THR A 6 0.10 -59.11 2.78
N THR A 7 -0.16 -58.47 3.84
CA THR A 7 -0.78 -57.14 3.98
C THR A 7 0.01 -56.08 3.25
N ALA A 8 -0.63 -55.41 2.31
CA ALA A 8 -0.14 -54.20 1.71
C ALA A 8 -0.39 -52.99 2.67
N ILE A 9 0.58 -52.61 3.43
CA ILE A 9 0.69 -51.33 4.09
C ILE A 9 2.09 -50.80 3.77
N GLY A 10 2.21 -50.03 2.72
CA GLY A 10 3.51 -49.45 2.33
C GLY A 10 3.53 -48.90 0.91
N ALA A 11 2.53 -48.05 0.56
CA ALA A 11 2.60 -47.34 -0.72
C ALA A 11 1.70 -46.10 -0.63
N CYS A 12 2.16 -45.07 0.08
CA CYS A 12 1.60 -43.74 0.00
C CYS A 12 2.67 -42.71 0.39
N THR A 13 3.83 -42.73 -0.30
CA THR A 13 4.85 -41.65 -0.13
C THR A 13 5.49 -41.25 -1.46
N ASP A 14 4.84 -41.55 -2.59
CA ASP A 14 5.33 -41.10 -3.88
C ASP A 14 4.48 -39.91 -4.36
N PRO A 15 5.05 -38.69 -4.52
CA PRO A 15 4.36 -37.51 -5.06
C PRO A 15 3.78 -37.75 -6.45
N THR A 16 4.33 -38.73 -7.21
CA THR A 16 3.79 -39.14 -8.51
C THR A 16 2.44 -39.84 -8.41
N SER A 17 2.10 -40.50 -7.30
CA SER A 17 0.82 -41.20 -7.13
C SER A 17 -0.33 -40.27 -6.81
N SER A 18 -0.08 -39.14 -6.09
CA SER A 18 -1.10 -38.10 -5.86
C SER A 18 -1.32 -37.25 -7.13
N ARG A 19 -0.30 -37.03 -7.95
CA ARG A 19 -0.44 -36.51 -9.33
C ARG A 19 -1.29 -37.46 -10.18
N LEU A 20 -1.12 -38.78 -10.05
CA LEU A 20 -1.92 -39.76 -10.79
C LEU A 20 -3.40 -39.73 -10.41
N LEU A 21 -3.74 -39.50 -9.16
CA LEU A 21 -5.15 -39.41 -8.71
C LEU A 21 -5.82 -38.12 -9.21
N LEU A 22 -5.11 -37.00 -9.19
CA LEU A 22 -5.58 -35.74 -9.74
C LEU A 22 -5.59 -35.75 -11.29
N VAL A 23 -4.61 -36.39 -11.91
CA VAL A 23 -4.55 -36.61 -13.37
C VAL A 23 -5.61 -37.62 -13.83
N THR A 24 -5.98 -38.62 -13.04
CA THR A 24 -7.07 -39.53 -13.39
C THR A 24 -8.44 -38.90 -13.26
N LEU A 25 -8.66 -37.97 -12.34
CA LEU A 25 -9.86 -37.11 -12.32
C LEU A 25 -9.89 -36.15 -13.50
N GLY A 26 -8.74 -35.62 -13.93
CA GLY A 26 -8.59 -34.83 -15.16
C GLY A 26 -8.72 -35.66 -16.44
N ALA A 27 -8.25 -36.92 -16.45
CA ALA A 27 -8.34 -37.81 -17.61
C ALA A 27 -9.76 -38.34 -17.83
N ALA A 28 -10.58 -38.48 -16.79
CA ALA A 28 -12.00 -38.79 -16.92
C ALA A 28 -12.80 -37.65 -17.57
N ALA A 29 -12.34 -36.42 -17.45
CA ALA A 29 -12.88 -35.23 -18.13
C ALA A 29 -12.39 -35.09 -19.58
N ARG A 30 -11.39 -35.87 -20.03
CA ARG A 30 -10.83 -35.84 -21.40
C ARG A 30 -11.62 -36.62 -22.45
N GLN A 31 -12.60 -37.42 -22.06
CA GLN A 31 -13.51 -38.09 -22.99
C GLN A 31 -14.83 -37.35 -23.11
N GLU A 32 -14.95 -36.59 -24.17
CA GLU A 32 -16.10 -35.92 -24.76
C GLU A 32 -16.13 -34.38 -24.62
N GLY A 33 -15.73 -33.73 -25.70
CA GLY A 33 -16.55 -32.66 -26.30
C GLY A 33 -16.56 -31.27 -25.71
N TYR A 34 -15.90 -30.97 -24.62
CA TYR A 34 -15.79 -29.57 -24.14
C TYR A 34 -14.53 -28.90 -24.70
N ARG A 35 -14.54 -28.56 -26.00
CA ARG A 35 -13.63 -27.60 -26.58
C ARG A 35 -13.91 -26.23 -25.94
N ASN A 36 -12.95 -25.79 -25.10
CA ASN A 36 -12.69 -24.39 -24.75
C ASN A 36 -13.92 -23.47 -24.59
N MET A 37 -14.51 -23.45 -23.39
CA MET A 37 -15.51 -22.44 -23.02
C MET A 37 -14.88 -21.02 -23.00
N PHE A 38 -13.55 -20.95 -22.78
CA PHE A 38 -12.71 -19.75 -22.91
C PHE A 38 -11.37 -20.18 -23.53
N GLN A 39 -10.80 -19.37 -24.42
CA GLN A 39 -9.53 -19.67 -25.11
C GLN A 39 -8.30 -19.48 -24.19
N MET A 40 -8.35 -19.98 -22.95
CA MET A 40 -7.26 -19.78 -21.98
C MET A 40 -5.95 -20.49 -22.34
N ASP A 41 -5.97 -21.43 -23.26
CA ASP A 41 -4.82 -22.28 -23.65
C ASP A 41 -4.03 -22.88 -22.47
N ILE A 42 -4.77 -23.27 -21.42
CA ILE A 42 -4.28 -23.93 -20.20
C ILE A 42 -5.09 -25.20 -19.93
N GLU A 43 -4.51 -26.13 -19.16
CA GLU A 43 -5.19 -27.41 -18.85
C GLU A 43 -6.48 -27.21 -18.06
N VAL A 44 -7.42 -28.17 -18.15
CA VAL A 44 -8.74 -28.09 -17.50
C VAL A 44 -8.63 -27.93 -15.97
N PHE A 45 -7.62 -28.52 -15.37
CA PHE A 45 -7.38 -28.42 -13.93
C PHE A 45 -7.05 -26.97 -13.53
N GLU A 46 -6.15 -26.30 -14.22
CA GLU A 46 -5.77 -24.91 -13.99
C GLU A 46 -6.94 -23.97 -14.27
N GLN A 47 -7.77 -24.26 -15.29
CA GLN A 47 -8.99 -23.49 -15.55
C GLN A 47 -9.91 -23.52 -14.32
N VAL A 48 -10.16 -24.69 -13.75
CA VAL A 48 -10.99 -24.84 -12.55
C VAL A 48 -10.38 -24.06 -11.37
N MET A 49 -9.06 -24.13 -11.18
CA MET A 49 -8.39 -23.42 -10.10
C MET A 49 -8.53 -21.89 -10.25
N VAL A 50 -8.40 -21.35 -11.47
CA VAL A 50 -8.60 -19.93 -11.74
C VAL A 50 -10.05 -19.49 -11.50
N PHE A 51 -11.04 -20.32 -11.85
CA PHE A 51 -12.44 -20.04 -11.53
C PHE A 51 -12.73 -20.10 -10.01
N ILE A 52 -12.04 -20.96 -9.27
CA ILE A 52 -12.11 -20.96 -7.80
C ILE A 52 -11.57 -19.63 -7.25
N VAL A 53 -10.46 -19.12 -7.78
CA VAL A 53 -9.92 -17.81 -7.40
C VAL A 53 -10.93 -16.69 -7.66
N LEU A 54 -11.59 -16.70 -8.83
CA LEU A 54 -12.64 -15.74 -9.15
C LEU A 54 -13.82 -15.84 -8.19
N ALA A 55 -14.23 -17.05 -7.82
CA ALA A 55 -15.28 -17.27 -6.83
C ALA A 55 -14.89 -16.73 -5.44
N ILE A 56 -13.64 -16.92 -5.02
CA ILE A 56 -13.11 -16.38 -3.76
C ILE A 56 -13.15 -14.83 -3.78
N ALA A 57 -12.80 -14.20 -4.91
CA ALA A 57 -12.95 -12.76 -5.06
C ALA A 57 -14.41 -12.31 -4.87
N GLY A 58 -15.35 -13.06 -5.44
CA GLY A 58 -16.80 -12.85 -5.23
C GLY A 58 -17.21 -13.00 -3.75
N VAL A 59 -16.64 -13.96 -3.03
CA VAL A 59 -16.87 -14.16 -1.60
C VAL A 59 -16.38 -12.95 -0.79
N ALA A 60 -15.21 -12.40 -1.11
CA ALA A 60 -14.70 -11.19 -0.46
C ALA A 60 -15.65 -9.99 -0.63
N LEU A 61 -16.13 -9.77 -1.86
CA LEU A 61 -17.10 -8.71 -2.15
C LEU A 61 -18.45 -8.95 -1.45
N GLY A 62 -18.90 -10.20 -1.41
CA GLY A 62 -20.12 -10.60 -0.67
C GLY A 62 -19.97 -10.37 0.85
N TYR A 63 -18.80 -10.66 1.41
CA TYR A 63 -18.49 -10.41 2.81
C TYR A 63 -18.45 -8.89 3.13
N ALA A 64 -17.86 -8.07 2.25
CA ALA A 64 -17.91 -6.62 2.36
C ALA A 64 -19.35 -6.09 2.39
N LEU A 65 -20.23 -6.58 1.52
CA LEU A 65 -21.65 -6.22 1.51
C LEU A 65 -22.37 -6.66 2.78
N TRP A 66 -22.06 -7.84 3.31
CA TRP A 66 -22.62 -8.31 4.58
C TRP A 66 -22.18 -7.42 5.75
N LEU A 67 -20.90 -7.05 5.82
CA LEU A 67 -20.36 -6.13 6.82
C LEU A 67 -21.02 -4.74 6.71
N ARG A 68 -21.20 -4.23 5.49
CA ARG A 68 -21.90 -2.97 5.25
C ARG A 68 -23.29 -2.98 5.89
N ASN A 69 -24.06 -4.03 5.66
CA ASN A 69 -25.40 -4.16 6.24
C ASN A 69 -25.35 -4.19 7.77
N PHE A 70 -24.34 -4.86 8.36
CA PHE A 70 -24.12 -4.87 9.79
C PHE A 70 -23.83 -3.44 10.33
N ILE A 71 -22.91 -2.68 9.70
CA ILE A 71 -22.59 -1.31 10.12
C ILE A 71 -23.82 -0.39 9.97
N MET A 72 -24.52 -0.47 8.85
CA MET A 72 -25.68 0.39 8.60
C MET A 72 -26.86 0.14 9.56
N SER A 73 -26.93 -1.04 10.18
CA SER A 73 -27.95 -1.37 11.18
C SER A 73 -27.64 -0.82 12.59
N ALA A 74 -26.37 -0.42 12.84
CA ALA A 74 -25.97 0.12 14.13
C ALA A 74 -26.51 1.55 14.36
N ASP A 75 -26.72 1.90 15.62
CA ASP A 75 -27.24 3.19 16.06
C ASP A 75 -26.30 4.35 15.74
N LYS A 76 -26.84 5.52 15.39
CA LYS A 76 -26.13 6.76 15.04
C LYS A 76 -25.98 7.74 16.21
N GLY A 77 -26.45 7.38 17.39
CA GLY A 77 -26.39 8.25 18.56
C GLY A 77 -27.37 9.41 18.54
N ASN A 78 -27.07 10.45 19.31
CA ASN A 78 -27.92 11.60 19.53
C ASN A 78 -27.93 12.59 18.33
N ALA A 79 -28.76 13.65 18.42
CA ALA A 79 -28.94 14.64 17.34
C ALA A 79 -27.65 15.43 17.07
N GLU A 80 -26.87 15.77 18.12
CA GLU A 80 -25.60 16.52 17.97
C GLU A 80 -24.54 15.69 17.26
N MET A 81 -24.36 14.42 17.62
CA MET A 81 -23.47 13.49 16.92
C MET A 81 -23.84 13.40 15.43
N GLN A 82 -25.13 13.29 15.13
CA GLN A 82 -25.60 13.20 13.74
C GLN A 82 -25.42 14.51 12.98
N ARG A 83 -25.48 15.68 13.65
CA ARG A 83 -25.22 16.98 13.04
C ARG A 83 -23.76 17.11 12.61
N HIS A 84 -22.82 16.85 13.52
CA HIS A 84 -21.39 16.93 13.22
C HIS A 84 -20.97 15.88 12.18
N TRP A 85 -21.44 14.64 12.31
CA TRP A 85 -21.29 13.62 11.28
C TRP A 85 -21.81 14.07 9.91
N GLY A 86 -22.92 14.83 9.87
CA GLY A 86 -23.47 15.39 8.63
C GLY A 86 -22.49 16.31 7.92
N HIS A 87 -21.83 17.21 8.65
CA HIS A 87 -20.81 18.11 8.10
C HIS A 87 -19.60 17.34 7.53
N ILE A 88 -19.08 16.35 8.30
CA ILE A 88 -17.97 15.51 7.86
C ILE A 88 -18.34 14.74 6.59
N ARG A 89 -19.51 14.11 6.55
CA ARG A 89 -20.00 13.36 5.39
C ARG A 89 -20.12 14.23 4.15
N ASP A 90 -20.70 15.40 4.30
CA ASP A 90 -20.96 16.31 3.17
C ASP A 90 -19.65 16.89 2.64
N GLY A 91 -18.71 17.25 3.51
CA GLY A 91 -17.36 17.67 3.16
C GLY A 91 -16.57 16.60 2.42
N ALA A 92 -16.52 15.38 2.96
CA ALA A 92 -15.81 14.25 2.37
C ALA A 92 -16.36 13.90 0.98
N ASN A 93 -17.70 13.90 0.81
CA ASN A 93 -18.31 13.63 -0.48
C ASN A 93 -18.06 14.78 -1.49
N ALA A 94 -18.05 16.04 -1.05
CA ALA A 94 -17.75 17.18 -1.90
C ALA A 94 -16.31 17.11 -2.43
N TYR A 95 -15.35 16.83 -1.55
CA TYR A 95 -13.95 16.64 -1.94
C TYR A 95 -13.78 15.53 -2.98
N LEU A 96 -14.22 14.30 -2.69
CA LEU A 96 -14.03 13.18 -3.60
C LEU A 96 -14.69 13.38 -4.97
N ARG A 97 -15.90 13.95 -5.00
CA ARG A 97 -16.56 14.26 -6.27
C ARG A 97 -15.76 15.24 -7.10
N THR A 98 -15.14 16.21 -6.46
CA THR A 98 -14.33 17.24 -7.15
C THR A 98 -13.02 16.63 -7.63
N GLN A 99 -12.35 15.85 -6.79
CA GLN A 99 -11.11 15.15 -7.15
C GLN A 99 -11.33 14.18 -8.31
N LEU A 100 -12.35 13.33 -8.24
CA LEU A 100 -12.64 12.36 -9.30
C LEU A 100 -12.97 13.03 -10.63
N LYS A 101 -13.64 14.20 -10.64
CA LYS A 101 -13.87 14.97 -11.86
C LYS A 101 -12.56 15.48 -12.47
N THR A 102 -11.66 16.02 -11.66
CA THR A 102 -10.37 16.52 -12.13
C THR A 102 -9.52 15.38 -12.70
N VAL A 103 -9.46 14.26 -12.00
CA VAL A 103 -8.67 13.09 -12.41
C VAL A 103 -9.27 12.38 -13.62
N ALA A 104 -10.60 12.37 -13.78
CA ALA A 104 -11.28 11.72 -14.92
C ALA A 104 -10.83 12.27 -16.29
N VAL A 105 -10.53 13.57 -16.37
CA VAL A 105 -10.01 14.18 -17.61
C VAL A 105 -8.64 13.61 -17.96
N LEU A 106 -7.78 13.45 -16.95
CA LEU A 106 -6.44 12.92 -17.15
C LEU A 106 -6.48 11.40 -17.47
N ILE A 107 -7.36 10.66 -16.81
CA ILE A 107 -7.61 9.24 -17.11
C ILE A 107 -8.06 9.10 -18.57
N ALA A 108 -8.99 9.92 -19.04
CA ALA A 108 -9.45 9.88 -20.43
C ALA A 108 -8.31 10.13 -21.43
N LEU A 109 -7.44 11.13 -21.15
CA LEU A 109 -6.27 11.41 -21.98
C LEU A 109 -5.31 10.23 -22.03
N LEU A 110 -4.99 9.65 -20.86
CA LEU A 110 -4.05 8.54 -20.76
C LEU A 110 -4.65 7.23 -21.29
N THR A 111 -5.98 7.05 -21.27
CA THR A 111 -6.64 5.92 -21.93
C THR A 111 -6.33 5.92 -23.43
N VAL A 112 -6.38 7.09 -24.07
CA VAL A 112 -5.98 7.23 -25.48
C VAL A 112 -4.49 6.93 -25.67
N ALA A 113 -3.64 7.41 -24.79
CA ALA A 113 -2.21 7.11 -24.85
C ALA A 113 -1.93 5.60 -24.68
N MET A 114 -2.64 4.92 -23.77
CA MET A 114 -2.54 3.46 -23.58
C MET A 114 -3.00 2.68 -24.81
N PHE A 115 -4.08 3.11 -25.44
CA PHE A 115 -4.54 2.55 -26.70
C PHE A 115 -3.47 2.69 -27.79
N LEU A 116 -2.91 3.88 -27.97
CA LEU A 116 -1.91 4.17 -29.00
C LEU A 116 -0.58 3.47 -28.75
N SER A 117 -0.20 3.22 -27.51
CA SER A 117 1.08 2.58 -27.14
C SER A 117 1.27 1.20 -27.78
N VAL A 118 0.20 0.46 -28.02
CA VAL A 118 0.25 -0.89 -28.62
C VAL A 118 0.56 -0.85 -30.12
N PHE A 119 0.23 0.24 -30.83
CA PHE A 119 0.49 0.34 -32.25
C PHE A 119 1.95 0.65 -32.59
N VAL A 120 2.70 1.12 -31.63
CA VAL A 120 4.11 1.51 -31.80
C VAL A 120 5.03 0.30 -31.62
N VAL A 121 4.65 -0.69 -30.83
CA VAL A 121 5.43 -1.91 -30.55
C VAL A 121 4.76 -3.11 -31.20
N LYS A 122 5.57 -4.08 -31.65
CA LYS A 122 5.03 -5.36 -32.12
C LYS A 122 4.34 -6.10 -30.97
N PRO A 123 3.21 -6.77 -31.21
CA PRO A 123 2.60 -7.65 -30.23
C PRO A 123 3.58 -8.71 -29.73
N THR A 124 3.45 -9.12 -28.47
CA THR A 124 4.28 -10.21 -27.94
C THR A 124 4.06 -11.51 -28.73
N PRO A 125 5.06 -12.42 -28.78
CA PRO A 125 4.91 -13.72 -29.43
C PRO A 125 3.67 -14.47 -28.94
N GLU A 126 3.40 -14.42 -27.64
CA GLU A 126 2.26 -15.06 -26.99
C GLU A 126 0.91 -14.45 -27.45
N ALA A 127 0.87 -13.12 -27.59
CA ALA A 127 -0.30 -12.43 -28.14
C ALA A 127 -0.52 -12.79 -29.61
N ASN A 128 0.54 -12.86 -30.41
CA ASN A 128 0.45 -13.28 -31.82
C ASN A 128 -0.04 -14.73 -31.94
N GLU A 129 0.48 -15.65 -31.11
CA GLU A 129 0.02 -17.04 -31.06
C GLU A 129 -1.45 -17.13 -30.67
N TYR A 130 -1.89 -16.36 -29.66
CA TYR A 130 -3.28 -16.31 -29.22
C TYR A 130 -4.26 -15.87 -30.32
N PHE A 131 -3.81 -15.05 -31.27
CA PHE A 131 -4.60 -14.58 -32.39
C PHE A 131 -4.27 -15.28 -33.73
N ASP A 132 -3.80 -16.54 -33.69
CA ASP A 132 -3.48 -17.37 -34.85
C ASP A 132 -2.45 -16.74 -35.82
N GLY A 133 -1.51 -15.95 -35.31
CA GLY A 133 -0.49 -15.24 -36.09
C GLY A 133 -0.97 -14.01 -36.83
N ASN A 134 -2.20 -13.54 -36.56
CA ASN A 134 -2.73 -12.32 -37.18
C ASN A 134 -2.32 -11.09 -36.36
N GLU A 135 -1.19 -10.48 -36.73
CA GLU A 135 -0.56 -9.35 -36.04
C GLU A 135 -1.48 -8.11 -35.94
N ASP A 136 -2.20 -7.77 -37.01
CA ASP A 136 -3.10 -6.62 -37.03
C ASP A 136 -4.29 -6.81 -36.05
N LYS A 137 -4.85 -8.02 -36.05
CA LYS A 137 -5.92 -8.38 -35.10
C LYS A 137 -5.41 -8.38 -33.66
N ALA A 138 -4.22 -8.94 -33.42
CA ALA A 138 -3.58 -8.93 -32.12
C ALA A 138 -3.38 -7.49 -31.61
N ARG A 139 -2.79 -6.60 -32.43
CA ARG A 139 -2.59 -5.19 -32.10
C ARG A 139 -3.90 -4.48 -31.73
N LEU A 140 -4.92 -4.61 -32.56
CA LEU A 140 -6.18 -3.91 -32.34
C LEU A 140 -6.88 -4.39 -31.07
N VAL A 141 -6.97 -5.72 -30.88
CA VAL A 141 -7.66 -6.29 -29.70
C VAL A 141 -6.90 -5.99 -28.43
N ILE A 142 -5.57 -6.13 -28.40
CA ILE A 142 -4.74 -5.79 -27.24
C ILE A 142 -4.80 -4.29 -26.92
N ALA A 143 -4.80 -3.42 -27.95
CA ALA A 143 -4.92 -1.97 -27.75
C ALA A 143 -6.24 -1.60 -27.07
N ILE A 144 -7.35 -2.14 -27.55
CA ILE A 144 -8.68 -1.93 -26.94
C ILE A 144 -8.69 -2.51 -25.51
N ALA A 145 -8.21 -3.74 -25.35
CA ALA A 145 -8.21 -4.44 -24.06
C ALA A 145 -7.33 -3.72 -23.04
N ARG A 146 -6.13 -3.25 -23.41
CA ARG A 146 -5.23 -2.48 -22.54
C ARG A 146 -5.86 -1.15 -22.11
N ALA A 147 -6.49 -0.43 -23.04
CA ALA A 147 -7.20 0.80 -22.73
C ALA A 147 -8.39 0.57 -21.78
N LEU A 148 -9.19 -0.47 -22.02
CA LEU A 148 -10.30 -0.85 -21.14
C LEU A 148 -9.81 -1.33 -19.78
N ALA A 149 -8.72 -2.09 -19.72
CA ALA A 149 -8.09 -2.54 -18.49
C ALA A 149 -7.56 -1.34 -17.68
N PHE A 150 -6.99 -0.32 -18.33
CA PHE A 150 -6.57 0.92 -17.67
C PHE A 150 -7.76 1.65 -17.03
N VAL A 151 -8.87 1.78 -17.73
CA VAL A 151 -10.10 2.37 -17.17
C VAL A 151 -10.65 1.51 -16.03
N MET A 152 -10.58 0.16 -16.15
CA MET A 152 -11.04 -0.75 -15.11
C MET A 152 -10.19 -0.63 -13.84
N GLY A 153 -8.85 -0.64 -13.94
CA GLY A 153 -7.95 -0.47 -12.79
C GLY A 153 -8.17 0.87 -12.11
N SER A 154 -8.24 1.96 -12.88
CA SER A 154 -8.57 3.30 -12.35
C SER A 154 -9.94 3.31 -11.67
N SER A 155 -10.95 2.67 -12.25
CA SER A 155 -12.30 2.63 -11.68
C SER A 155 -12.36 1.80 -10.39
N PHE A 156 -11.64 0.68 -10.33
CA PHE A 156 -11.58 -0.16 -9.13
C PHE A 156 -10.86 0.54 -7.99
N SER A 157 -9.72 1.19 -8.28
CA SER A 157 -9.02 2.03 -7.30
C SER A 157 -9.93 3.16 -6.78
N ALA A 158 -10.67 3.84 -7.68
CA ALA A 158 -11.67 4.84 -7.30
C ALA A 158 -12.79 4.25 -6.43
N MET A 159 -13.27 3.05 -6.76
CA MET A 159 -14.31 2.37 -5.98
C MET A 159 -13.82 1.99 -4.58
N VAL A 160 -12.61 1.46 -4.45
CA VAL A 160 -12.00 1.14 -3.14
C VAL A 160 -11.92 2.40 -2.29
N GLY A 161 -11.37 3.49 -2.81
CA GLY A 161 -11.28 4.76 -2.07
C GLY A 161 -12.64 5.36 -1.76
N PHE A 162 -13.56 5.44 -2.72
CA PHE A 162 -14.88 6.05 -2.53
C PHE A 162 -15.76 5.27 -1.55
N PHE A 163 -15.90 3.96 -1.73
CA PHE A 163 -16.72 3.14 -0.84
C PHE A 163 -16.06 2.94 0.53
N GLY A 164 -14.72 2.80 0.56
CA GLY A 164 -13.95 2.71 1.80
C GLY A 164 -14.16 3.93 2.67
N MET A 165 -13.91 5.12 2.12
CA MET A 165 -14.18 6.39 2.81
C MET A 165 -15.63 6.53 3.27
N ASN A 166 -16.61 6.24 2.39
CA ASN A 166 -18.00 6.35 2.79
C ASN A 166 -18.34 5.42 3.95
N MET A 167 -17.78 4.19 3.98
CA MET A 167 -18.01 3.27 5.09
C MET A 167 -17.29 3.70 6.36
N ALA A 168 -16.10 4.31 6.26
CA ALA A 168 -15.43 4.92 7.39
C ALA A 168 -16.28 6.04 8.00
N VAL A 169 -16.75 6.99 7.19
CA VAL A 169 -17.66 8.08 7.63
C VAL A 169 -18.93 7.53 8.28
N GLN A 170 -19.51 6.43 7.74
CA GLN A 170 -20.65 5.78 8.40
C GLN A 170 -20.26 5.08 9.71
N GLY A 171 -19.04 4.59 9.82
CA GLY A 171 -18.47 3.99 11.03
C GLY A 171 -18.29 5.02 12.14
N ASN A 172 -17.72 6.19 11.85
CA ASN A 172 -17.32 7.21 12.82
C ASN A 172 -18.43 7.51 13.85
N VAL A 173 -19.60 7.93 13.40
CA VAL A 173 -20.73 8.27 14.28
C VAL A 173 -21.27 7.06 15.06
N ARG A 174 -21.18 5.85 14.50
CA ARG A 174 -21.67 4.63 15.14
C ARG A 174 -20.71 4.12 16.21
N VAL A 175 -19.43 4.32 16.03
CA VAL A 175 -18.39 4.04 17.02
C VAL A 175 -18.57 4.99 18.22
N ALA A 176 -18.72 6.30 17.95
CA ALA A 176 -19.02 7.29 18.96
C ALA A 176 -20.30 6.94 19.77
N ALA A 177 -21.37 6.57 19.06
CA ALA A 177 -22.64 6.17 19.69
C ALA A 177 -22.50 4.89 20.54
N ALA A 178 -21.68 3.91 20.12
CA ALA A 178 -21.42 2.69 20.88
C ALA A 178 -20.58 2.98 22.14
N ALA A 179 -19.60 3.88 22.05
CA ALA A 179 -18.79 4.31 23.19
C ALA A 179 -19.64 5.05 24.24
N GLU A 180 -20.57 5.93 23.80
CA GLU A 180 -21.47 6.64 24.71
C GLU A 180 -22.37 5.70 25.53
N ARG A 181 -22.77 4.57 24.95
CA ARG A 181 -23.44 3.50 25.70
C ARG A 181 -22.51 2.71 26.63
N GLY A 182 -21.22 3.04 26.68
CA GLY A 182 -20.21 2.41 27.51
C GLY A 182 -19.71 1.05 27.00
N GLY A 183 -19.91 0.77 25.71
CA GLY A 183 -19.58 -0.49 25.07
C GLY A 183 -18.22 -0.49 24.37
N TYR A 184 -17.08 -0.61 25.08
CA TYR A 184 -15.76 -0.70 24.49
C TYR A 184 -15.66 -1.76 23.37
N GLN A 185 -16.10 -2.99 23.66
CA GLN A 185 -16.08 -4.10 22.70
C GLN A 185 -16.98 -3.87 21.49
N GLU A 186 -18.10 -3.20 21.68
CA GLU A 186 -19.01 -2.84 20.58
C GLU A 186 -18.40 -1.75 19.70
N ALA A 187 -17.83 -0.72 20.30
CA ALA A 187 -17.13 0.35 19.58
C ALA A 187 -15.95 -0.19 18.77
N LEU A 188 -15.06 -1.00 19.39
CA LEU A 188 -13.96 -1.69 18.71
C LEU A 188 -14.46 -2.53 17.53
N LYS A 189 -15.51 -3.33 17.73
CA LYS A 189 -16.07 -4.18 16.69
C LYS A 189 -16.64 -3.40 15.51
N ILE A 190 -17.32 -2.29 15.76
CA ILE A 190 -17.87 -1.42 14.71
C ILE A 190 -16.73 -0.74 13.97
N ALA A 191 -15.73 -0.15 14.66
CA ALA A 191 -14.60 0.51 14.05
C ALA A 191 -13.81 -0.45 13.13
N TYR A 192 -13.40 -1.60 13.67
CA TYR A 192 -12.62 -2.58 12.91
C TYR A 192 -13.38 -3.18 11.72
N ARG A 193 -14.67 -3.50 11.88
CA ARG A 193 -15.50 -4.00 10.77
C ARG A 193 -15.77 -2.96 9.71
N SER A 194 -15.84 -1.68 10.06
CA SER A 194 -15.95 -0.60 9.08
C SER A 194 -14.69 -0.55 8.19
N GLY A 195 -13.50 -0.65 8.78
CA GLY A 195 -12.25 -0.77 8.05
C GLY A 195 -12.14 -2.06 7.22
N THR A 196 -12.66 -3.18 7.74
CA THR A 196 -12.65 -4.47 7.03
C THR A 196 -13.41 -4.42 5.71
N ILE A 197 -14.44 -3.57 5.59
CA ILE A 197 -15.13 -3.38 4.30
C ILE A 197 -14.16 -2.88 3.24
N THR A 198 -13.34 -1.89 3.57
CA THR A 198 -12.31 -1.33 2.66
C THR A 198 -11.28 -2.40 2.29
N GLY A 199 -10.81 -3.18 3.26
CA GLY A 199 -9.87 -4.27 3.03
C GLY A 199 -10.41 -5.35 2.10
N MET A 200 -11.68 -5.75 2.29
CA MET A 200 -12.31 -6.74 1.43
C MET A 200 -12.63 -6.23 0.02
N LEU A 201 -12.91 -4.93 -0.13
CA LEU A 201 -13.01 -4.31 -1.46
C LEU A 201 -11.66 -4.30 -2.18
N THR A 202 -10.58 -3.99 -1.46
CA THR A 202 -9.21 -4.02 -1.99
C THR A 202 -8.85 -5.40 -2.51
N ASP A 203 -8.96 -6.43 -1.67
CA ASP A 203 -8.67 -7.82 -2.03
C ASP A 203 -9.59 -8.32 -3.14
N GLY A 204 -10.91 -8.07 -2.98
CA GLY A 204 -11.94 -8.60 -3.87
C GLY A 204 -11.86 -8.01 -5.28
N LEU A 205 -11.76 -6.69 -5.43
CA LEU A 205 -11.71 -6.03 -6.74
C LEU A 205 -10.39 -6.29 -7.45
N GLY A 206 -9.25 -6.24 -6.72
CA GLY A 206 -7.94 -6.52 -7.32
C GLY A 206 -7.84 -7.96 -7.86
N LEU A 207 -8.26 -8.93 -7.05
CA LEU A 207 -8.27 -10.34 -7.46
C LEU A 207 -9.28 -10.60 -8.57
N PHE A 208 -10.48 -9.99 -8.51
CA PHE A 208 -11.51 -10.10 -9.54
C PHE A 208 -11.00 -9.56 -10.89
N GLY A 209 -10.40 -8.36 -10.90
CA GLY A 209 -9.92 -7.72 -12.12
C GLY A 209 -8.78 -8.50 -12.77
N GLY A 210 -7.72 -8.80 -12.01
CA GLY A 210 -6.57 -9.55 -12.51
C GLY A 210 -6.95 -10.95 -13.02
N THR A 211 -7.79 -11.68 -12.26
CA THR A 211 -8.25 -13.02 -12.65
C THR A 211 -9.16 -12.97 -13.87
N THR A 212 -10.04 -11.98 -13.98
CA THR A 212 -10.93 -11.83 -15.15
C THR A 212 -10.12 -11.57 -16.42
N ILE A 213 -9.12 -10.68 -16.37
CA ILE A 213 -8.23 -10.43 -17.53
C ILE A 213 -7.49 -11.70 -17.90
N PHE A 214 -6.99 -12.46 -16.91
CA PHE A 214 -6.32 -13.72 -17.17
C PHE A 214 -7.24 -14.77 -17.81
N ILE A 215 -8.49 -14.90 -17.36
CA ILE A 215 -9.49 -15.80 -17.94
C ILE A 215 -9.75 -15.46 -19.41
N ILE A 216 -9.83 -14.16 -19.75
CA ILE A 216 -10.17 -13.71 -21.11
C ILE A 216 -8.98 -13.86 -22.07
N PHE A 217 -7.76 -13.53 -21.63
CA PHE A 217 -6.59 -13.40 -22.49
C PHE A 217 -5.53 -14.50 -22.30
N GLY A 218 -5.67 -15.36 -21.29
CA GLY A 218 -4.74 -16.47 -21.06
C GLY A 218 -3.28 -16.01 -21.01
N LYS A 219 -2.41 -16.61 -21.83
CA LYS A 219 -0.98 -16.26 -21.92
C LYS A 219 -0.71 -14.85 -22.47
N ALA A 220 -1.67 -14.24 -23.18
CA ALA A 220 -1.57 -12.84 -23.66
C ALA A 220 -2.01 -11.81 -22.59
N SER A 221 -2.46 -12.26 -21.41
CA SER A 221 -2.93 -11.37 -20.32
C SER A 221 -1.89 -10.35 -19.82
N PRO A 222 -0.58 -10.60 -19.79
CA PRO A 222 0.40 -9.63 -19.36
C PRO A 222 0.33 -8.29 -20.11
N ASP A 223 0.13 -8.32 -21.41
CA ASP A 223 0.03 -7.13 -22.25
C ASP A 223 -1.18 -6.25 -21.91
N VAL A 224 -2.27 -6.88 -21.49
CA VAL A 224 -3.50 -6.21 -21.05
C VAL A 224 -3.41 -5.75 -19.60
N LEU A 225 -2.82 -6.59 -18.72
CA LEU A 225 -2.66 -6.31 -17.30
C LEU A 225 -1.78 -5.10 -17.01
N LEU A 226 -0.84 -4.75 -17.91
CA LEU A 226 -0.09 -3.49 -17.80
C LEU A 226 -1.02 -2.28 -17.76
N GLY A 227 -2.10 -2.29 -18.55
CA GLY A 227 -3.12 -1.26 -18.49
C GLY A 227 -3.83 -1.24 -17.13
N PHE A 228 -4.25 -2.40 -16.64
CA PHE A 228 -4.94 -2.55 -15.36
C PHE A 228 -4.09 -2.02 -14.19
N GLY A 229 -2.86 -2.49 -14.06
CA GLY A 229 -1.94 -2.04 -13.03
C GLY A 229 -1.63 -0.54 -13.11
N PHE A 230 -1.38 -0.01 -14.34
CA PHE A 230 -1.09 1.41 -14.50
C PHE A 230 -2.28 2.31 -14.17
N GLY A 231 -3.51 1.88 -14.50
CA GLY A 231 -4.73 2.60 -14.16
C GLY A 231 -4.94 2.71 -12.65
N GLY A 232 -4.80 1.59 -11.92
CA GLY A 232 -4.88 1.56 -10.46
C GLY A 232 -3.82 2.43 -9.80
N THR A 233 -2.57 2.30 -10.25
CA THR A 233 -1.40 3.01 -9.73
C THR A 233 -1.50 4.52 -9.90
N LEU A 234 -1.90 4.96 -11.08
CA LEU A 234 -2.00 6.39 -11.36
C LEU A 234 -3.10 7.05 -10.52
N LEU A 235 -4.25 6.39 -10.40
CA LEU A 235 -5.32 6.92 -9.55
C LEU A 235 -4.91 6.92 -8.08
N ALA A 236 -4.24 5.89 -7.61
CA ALA A 236 -3.71 5.82 -6.25
C ALA A 236 -2.76 6.99 -5.96
N LEU A 237 -1.86 7.31 -6.91
CA LEU A 237 -0.99 8.48 -6.80
C LEU A 237 -1.79 9.78 -6.59
N PHE A 238 -2.81 10.01 -7.42
CA PHE A 238 -3.63 11.22 -7.30
C PHE A 238 -4.45 11.26 -6.01
N MET A 239 -5.03 10.14 -5.61
CA MET A 239 -5.77 10.07 -4.36
C MET A 239 -4.87 10.27 -3.15
N ARG A 240 -3.65 9.71 -3.17
CA ARG A 240 -2.69 9.84 -2.08
C ARG A 240 -2.10 11.24 -1.98
N VAL A 241 -1.73 11.85 -3.11
CA VAL A 241 -1.22 13.22 -3.19
C VAL A 241 -2.30 14.22 -2.77
N GLY A 242 -3.47 14.17 -3.41
CA GLY A 242 -4.55 15.11 -3.13
C GLY A 242 -5.11 14.97 -1.72
N GLY A 243 -5.35 13.72 -1.27
CA GLY A 243 -5.82 13.42 0.09
C GLY A 243 -4.84 13.89 1.15
N GLY A 244 -3.53 13.62 0.95
CA GLY A 244 -2.48 14.02 1.86
C GLY A 244 -2.32 15.55 1.97
N ILE A 245 -2.35 16.27 0.85
CA ILE A 245 -2.31 17.75 0.89
C ILE A 245 -3.55 18.31 1.61
N TYR A 246 -4.72 17.76 1.30
CA TYR A 246 -5.97 18.18 1.92
C TYR A 246 -5.95 18.03 3.44
N THR A 247 -5.68 16.80 3.93
CA THR A 247 -5.74 16.47 5.36
C THR A 247 -4.70 17.27 6.13
N LYS A 248 -3.45 17.33 5.65
CA LYS A 248 -2.39 18.00 6.42
C LYS A 248 -2.38 19.52 6.29
N ALA A 249 -2.99 20.08 5.28
CA ALA A 249 -3.26 21.51 5.27
C ALA A 249 -4.31 21.92 6.32
N ALA A 250 -5.35 21.10 6.49
CA ALA A 250 -6.39 21.35 7.49
C ALA A 250 -5.86 21.14 8.92
N ASP A 251 -5.17 20.03 9.18
CA ASP A 251 -4.58 19.66 10.46
C ASP A 251 -3.55 20.70 10.94
N VAL A 252 -2.51 20.96 10.14
CA VAL A 252 -1.49 22.00 10.44
C VAL A 252 -2.13 23.37 10.67
N GLY A 253 -3.12 23.73 9.84
CA GLY A 253 -3.86 24.98 9.97
C GLY A 253 -4.69 25.06 11.25
N ALA A 254 -5.35 23.96 11.62
CA ALA A 254 -6.13 23.85 12.86
C ALA A 254 -5.23 23.89 14.10
N ASP A 255 -4.14 23.14 14.10
CA ASP A 255 -3.24 22.99 15.24
C ASP A 255 -2.45 24.26 15.56
N LEU A 256 -1.85 24.89 14.56
CA LEU A 256 -1.04 26.10 14.80
C LEU A 256 -1.88 27.27 15.32
N VAL A 257 -3.05 27.54 14.73
CA VAL A 257 -3.89 28.62 15.19
C VAL A 257 -4.70 28.23 16.43
N GLY A 258 -5.28 27.02 16.45
CA GLY A 258 -6.11 26.59 17.58
C GLY A 258 -5.30 26.29 18.84
N LYS A 259 -4.35 25.37 18.78
CA LYS A 259 -3.61 24.90 19.96
C LYS A 259 -2.50 25.86 20.37
N VAL A 260 -1.67 26.35 19.42
CA VAL A 260 -0.48 27.16 19.76
C VAL A 260 -0.81 28.64 19.96
N GLU A 261 -1.60 29.26 19.07
CA GLU A 261 -1.91 30.70 19.15
C GLU A 261 -3.09 30.97 20.11
N ALA A 262 -4.22 30.28 19.94
CA ALA A 262 -5.46 30.54 20.68
C ALA A 262 -5.60 29.73 21.98
N GLY A 263 -4.76 28.71 22.20
CA GLY A 263 -4.81 27.86 23.40
C GLY A 263 -6.10 27.03 23.51
N MET A 264 -6.70 26.69 22.37
CA MET A 264 -7.89 25.84 22.30
C MET A 264 -7.53 24.36 22.49
N GLU A 265 -8.50 23.56 22.90
CA GLU A 265 -8.39 22.10 22.87
C GLU A 265 -8.40 21.60 21.43
N GLU A 266 -7.93 20.36 21.22
CA GLU A 266 -8.12 19.61 19.99
C GLU A 266 -9.63 19.49 19.70
N ASP A 267 -10.04 19.53 18.46
CA ASP A 267 -11.44 19.48 18.07
C ASP A 267 -12.39 20.55 18.71
N ASP A 268 -11.84 21.68 19.13
CA ASP A 268 -12.67 22.78 19.67
C ASP A 268 -13.65 23.29 18.58
N PRO A 269 -14.99 23.26 18.84
CA PRO A 269 -15.99 23.64 17.84
C PRO A 269 -15.91 25.11 17.38
N ARG A 270 -15.15 25.97 18.05
CA ARG A 270 -14.86 27.33 17.64
C ARG A 270 -13.81 27.42 16.52
N ASN A 271 -13.03 26.39 16.34
CA ASN A 271 -12.03 26.35 15.29
C ASN A 271 -12.67 25.96 13.94
N ALA A 272 -12.64 26.86 12.97
CA ALA A 272 -13.26 26.65 11.65
C ALA A 272 -12.62 25.51 10.84
N ALA A 273 -11.39 25.11 11.15
CA ALA A 273 -10.68 24.05 10.44
C ALA A 273 -10.97 22.64 10.97
N VAL A 274 -11.55 22.46 12.16
CA VAL A 274 -11.79 21.12 12.77
C VAL A 274 -12.56 20.19 11.85
N VAL A 275 -13.65 20.66 11.22
CA VAL A 275 -14.42 19.82 10.30
C VAL A 275 -13.61 19.49 9.04
N ALA A 276 -12.75 20.39 8.57
CA ALA A 276 -11.88 20.12 7.42
C ALA A 276 -10.82 19.07 7.78
N ASP A 277 -10.30 19.08 8.99
CA ASP A 277 -9.36 18.11 9.52
C ASP A 277 -9.99 16.70 9.61
N LEU A 278 -11.14 16.57 10.30
CA LEU A 278 -11.90 15.31 10.38
C LEU A 278 -12.36 14.78 9.00
N VAL A 279 -12.63 15.65 8.03
CA VAL A 279 -12.84 15.25 6.63
C VAL A 279 -11.54 14.72 6.03
N GLY A 280 -10.43 15.37 6.34
CA GLY A 280 -9.09 15.04 5.85
C GLY A 280 -8.68 13.62 6.16
N ASP A 281 -8.86 13.16 7.39
CA ASP A 281 -8.55 11.79 7.80
C ASP A 281 -9.31 10.74 7.00
N ASN A 282 -10.60 10.97 6.77
CA ASN A 282 -11.39 10.06 5.93
C ASN A 282 -10.90 10.05 4.48
N VAL A 283 -10.47 11.17 3.95
CA VAL A 283 -10.03 11.31 2.55
C VAL A 283 -8.59 10.87 2.36
N GLY A 284 -7.68 11.31 3.23
CA GLY A 284 -6.24 11.03 3.13
C GLY A 284 -5.91 9.60 3.48
N ASP A 285 -6.35 9.17 4.66
CA ASP A 285 -5.96 7.89 5.21
C ASP A 285 -6.91 6.75 4.82
N CYS A 286 -8.26 6.97 4.83
CA CYS A 286 -9.15 5.90 4.40
C CYS A 286 -9.18 5.73 2.86
N ALA A 287 -9.37 6.81 2.10
CA ALA A 287 -9.47 6.70 0.65
C ALA A 287 -8.10 6.61 -0.03
N GLY A 288 -7.15 7.49 0.34
CA GLY A 288 -5.83 7.55 -0.29
C GLY A 288 -4.99 6.31 0.01
N MET A 289 -4.97 5.85 1.27
CA MET A 289 -4.20 4.68 1.67
C MET A 289 -4.79 3.38 1.10
N ALA A 290 -6.11 3.25 1.10
CA ALA A 290 -6.75 2.08 0.51
C ALA A 290 -6.45 1.94 -0.99
N ALA A 291 -6.44 3.05 -1.73
CA ALA A 291 -6.05 3.07 -3.14
C ALA A 291 -4.56 2.70 -3.34
N ASP A 292 -3.66 3.17 -2.47
CA ASP A 292 -2.22 2.86 -2.51
C ASP A 292 -1.95 1.36 -2.25
N ILE A 293 -2.63 0.75 -1.28
CA ILE A 293 -2.47 -0.69 -1.01
C ILE A 293 -3.14 -1.52 -2.12
N PHE A 294 -4.29 -1.09 -2.64
CA PHE A 294 -4.95 -1.72 -3.79
C PHE A 294 -4.01 -1.78 -5.00
N GLU A 295 -3.35 -0.69 -5.31
CA GLU A 295 -2.34 -0.62 -6.35
C GLU A 295 -1.19 -1.62 -6.14
N SER A 296 -0.62 -1.69 -4.93
CA SER A 296 0.45 -2.65 -4.59
C SER A 296 0.00 -4.08 -4.82
N TYR A 297 -1.25 -4.37 -4.49
CA TYR A 297 -1.89 -5.67 -4.70
C TYR A 297 -1.99 -5.99 -6.19
N GLU A 298 -2.47 -5.07 -7.03
CA GLU A 298 -2.56 -5.22 -8.48
C GLU A 298 -1.21 -5.41 -9.14
N VAL A 299 -0.25 -4.52 -8.84
CA VAL A 299 1.09 -4.53 -9.46
C VAL A 299 1.84 -5.84 -9.19
N THR A 300 1.69 -6.41 -7.99
CA THR A 300 2.29 -7.72 -7.69
C THR A 300 1.60 -8.88 -8.43
N ILE A 301 0.32 -8.79 -8.74
CA ILE A 301 -0.34 -9.76 -9.64
C ILE A 301 0.24 -9.62 -11.05
N VAL A 302 0.31 -8.40 -11.58
CA VAL A 302 0.85 -8.13 -12.92
C VAL A 302 2.27 -8.67 -13.06
N SER A 303 3.18 -8.30 -12.16
CA SER A 303 4.57 -8.76 -12.20
C SER A 303 4.70 -10.27 -12.02
N SER A 304 3.85 -10.89 -11.18
CA SER A 304 3.87 -12.35 -10.99
C SER A 304 3.44 -13.12 -12.24
N LEU A 305 2.51 -12.59 -13.00
CA LEU A 305 2.07 -13.20 -14.25
C LEU A 305 3.10 -13.01 -15.37
N ILE A 306 3.72 -11.83 -15.48
CA ILE A 306 4.79 -11.58 -16.45
C ILE A 306 5.99 -12.51 -16.22
N LEU A 307 6.49 -12.57 -14.98
CA LEU A 307 7.66 -13.39 -14.64
C LEU A 307 7.32 -14.89 -14.61
N GLY A 308 6.10 -15.24 -14.19
CA GLY A 308 5.60 -16.60 -14.25
C GLY A 308 5.49 -17.13 -15.68
N LEU A 309 5.03 -16.30 -16.62
CA LEU A 309 4.99 -16.65 -18.03
C LEU A 309 6.41 -16.88 -18.60
N ALA A 310 7.37 -16.03 -18.23
CA ALA A 310 8.76 -16.22 -18.63
C ALA A 310 9.34 -17.56 -18.13
N LEU A 311 8.99 -18.01 -16.91
CA LEU A 311 9.39 -19.34 -16.41
C LEU A 311 8.61 -20.48 -17.06
N THR A 312 7.34 -20.29 -17.37
CA THR A 312 6.53 -21.25 -18.11
C THR A 312 7.12 -21.50 -19.51
N ALA A 313 7.62 -20.47 -20.18
CA ALA A 313 8.31 -20.60 -21.46
C ALA A 313 9.60 -21.43 -21.34
N ILE A 314 10.29 -21.41 -20.21
CA ILE A 314 11.50 -22.20 -19.96
C ILE A 314 11.17 -23.67 -19.65
N ASN A 315 10.13 -23.94 -18.84
CA ASN A 315 9.87 -25.24 -18.22
C ASN A 315 8.63 -25.95 -18.76
N GLY A 316 7.74 -25.25 -19.45
CA GLY A 316 6.44 -25.76 -19.88
C GLY A 316 5.38 -25.90 -18.77
N GLU A 317 5.71 -25.56 -17.52
CA GLU A 317 4.87 -25.83 -16.35
C GLU A 317 3.96 -24.61 -16.04
N LEU A 318 2.66 -24.81 -15.94
CA LEU A 318 1.66 -23.75 -15.76
C LEU A 318 1.55 -23.24 -14.32
N TYR A 319 2.04 -23.99 -13.34
CA TYR A 319 1.97 -23.55 -11.94
C TYR A 319 2.72 -22.25 -11.67
N TRP A 320 3.70 -21.86 -12.50
CA TRP A 320 4.37 -20.57 -12.38
C TRP A 320 3.43 -19.38 -12.53
N ILE A 321 2.38 -19.52 -13.32
CA ILE A 321 1.37 -18.49 -13.55
C ILE A 321 0.22 -18.60 -12.55
N VAL A 322 -0.26 -19.82 -12.29
CA VAL A 322 -1.50 -20.05 -11.53
C VAL A 322 -1.27 -19.98 -10.01
N LEU A 323 -0.10 -20.41 -9.52
CA LEU A 323 0.20 -20.46 -8.09
C LEU A 323 0.12 -19.06 -7.40
N PRO A 324 0.65 -17.95 -7.96
CA PRO A 324 0.51 -16.63 -7.37
C PRO A 324 -0.96 -16.22 -7.17
N LEU A 325 -1.83 -16.52 -8.13
CA LEU A 325 -3.27 -16.24 -8.03
C LEU A 325 -3.93 -17.07 -6.92
N LEU A 326 -3.56 -18.35 -6.79
CA LEU A 326 -4.05 -19.24 -5.74
C LEU A 326 -3.60 -18.77 -4.35
N VAL A 327 -2.35 -18.34 -4.20
CA VAL A 327 -1.84 -17.77 -2.95
C VAL A 327 -2.60 -16.50 -2.57
N ARG A 328 -2.93 -15.65 -3.55
CA ARG A 328 -3.82 -14.49 -3.33
C ARG A 328 -5.20 -14.91 -2.85
N GLY A 329 -5.79 -15.94 -3.47
CA GLY A 329 -7.07 -16.50 -3.02
C GLY A 329 -7.01 -17.02 -1.58
N ILE A 330 -5.95 -17.76 -1.21
CA ILE A 330 -5.69 -18.18 0.17
C ILE A 330 -5.62 -16.95 1.09
N GLY A 331 -4.92 -15.90 0.68
CA GLY A 331 -4.79 -14.65 1.41
C GLY A 331 -6.14 -13.99 1.72
N VAL A 332 -7.04 -13.93 0.74
CA VAL A 332 -8.41 -13.43 0.93
C VAL A 332 -9.15 -14.26 1.99
N VAL A 333 -9.13 -15.58 1.89
CA VAL A 333 -9.80 -16.46 2.84
C VAL A 333 -9.21 -16.29 4.24
N SER A 334 -7.88 -16.24 4.36
CA SER A 334 -7.20 -16.05 5.64
C SER A 334 -7.52 -14.68 6.25
N SER A 335 -7.64 -13.62 5.43
CA SER A 335 -8.04 -12.28 5.87
C SER A 335 -9.48 -12.27 6.40
N ILE A 336 -10.42 -12.94 5.73
CA ILE A 336 -11.81 -13.08 6.23
C ILE A 336 -11.82 -13.75 7.59
N VAL A 337 -11.10 -14.87 7.76
CA VAL A 337 -11.03 -15.59 9.03
C VAL A 337 -10.39 -14.73 10.11
N GLY A 338 -9.27 -14.07 9.81
CA GLY A 338 -8.56 -13.20 10.75
C GLY A 338 -9.39 -12.01 11.18
N THR A 339 -10.01 -11.28 10.24
CA THR A 339 -10.84 -10.12 10.58
C THR A 339 -12.08 -10.50 11.40
N TYR A 340 -12.63 -11.70 11.17
CA TYR A 340 -13.69 -12.23 12.00
C TYR A 340 -13.20 -12.59 13.41
N ALA A 341 -11.96 -13.10 13.52
CA ALA A 341 -11.37 -13.56 14.77
C ALA A 341 -11.18 -12.46 15.81
N VAL A 342 -10.99 -11.18 15.41
CA VAL A 342 -10.94 -10.03 16.34
C VAL A 342 -12.15 -10.01 17.27
N SER A 343 -13.33 -10.40 16.79
CA SER A 343 -14.54 -10.40 17.57
C SER A 343 -14.70 -11.60 18.52
N LEU A 344 -13.80 -12.59 18.43
CA LEU A 344 -13.83 -13.79 19.28
C LEU A 344 -13.06 -13.59 20.59
N TRP A 345 -12.07 -12.70 20.58
CA TRP A 345 -11.29 -12.42 21.80
C TRP A 345 -11.92 -11.29 22.60
N ARG A 346 -12.16 -11.56 23.88
CA ARG A 346 -12.48 -10.54 24.87
C ARG A 346 -11.16 -9.96 25.40
N VAL A 347 -10.63 -8.99 24.68
CA VAL A 347 -9.38 -8.32 25.04
C VAL A 347 -9.75 -6.88 25.39
N ASP A 348 -9.18 -6.38 26.48
CA ASP A 348 -9.34 -4.99 26.90
C ASP A 348 -8.39 -4.05 26.13
N ASP A 349 -7.57 -4.60 25.24
CA ASP A 349 -6.62 -3.88 24.40
C ASP A 349 -6.91 -4.16 22.91
N ALA A 350 -7.28 -3.09 22.19
CA ALA A 350 -7.61 -3.17 20.76
C ALA A 350 -6.39 -3.55 19.90
N GLU A 351 -5.21 -3.03 20.26
CA GLU A 351 -3.96 -3.32 19.54
C GLU A 351 -3.63 -4.82 19.60
N GLU A 352 -3.73 -5.43 20.80
CA GLU A 352 -3.51 -6.87 20.99
C GLU A 352 -4.50 -7.72 20.19
N ALA A 353 -5.79 -7.32 20.14
CA ALA A 353 -6.81 -8.05 19.38
C ALA A 353 -6.51 -8.03 17.87
N MET A 354 -6.06 -6.90 17.35
CA MET A 354 -5.72 -6.73 15.93
C MET A 354 -4.45 -7.50 15.58
N TYR A 355 -3.41 -7.50 16.42
CA TYR A 355 -2.21 -8.31 16.21
C TYR A 355 -2.50 -9.80 16.18
N LYS A 356 -3.30 -10.31 17.11
CA LYS A 356 -3.72 -11.72 17.12
C LYS A 356 -4.48 -12.11 15.85
N SER A 357 -5.33 -11.21 15.35
CA SER A 357 -6.01 -11.39 14.07
C SER A 357 -5.02 -11.55 12.91
N TYR A 358 -4.02 -10.69 12.86
CA TYR A 358 -2.97 -10.72 11.85
C TYR A 358 -2.14 -12.01 11.92
N GLU A 359 -1.77 -12.45 13.13
CA GLU A 359 -1.05 -13.71 13.35
C GLU A 359 -1.86 -14.91 12.85
N VAL A 360 -3.16 -14.99 13.17
CA VAL A 360 -4.04 -16.07 12.70
C VAL A 360 -4.07 -16.13 11.18
N SER A 361 -4.24 -14.99 10.50
CA SER A 361 -4.20 -14.92 9.04
C SER A 361 -2.86 -15.40 8.49
N SER A 362 -1.76 -14.98 9.11
CA SER A 362 -0.39 -15.38 8.74
C SER A 362 -0.21 -16.89 8.84
N GLY A 363 -0.66 -17.49 9.95
CA GLY A 363 -0.59 -18.94 10.17
C GLY A 363 -1.38 -19.72 9.11
N ILE A 364 -2.62 -19.31 8.83
CA ILE A 364 -3.46 -19.94 7.81
C ILE A 364 -2.80 -19.85 6.44
N THR A 365 -2.30 -18.66 6.06
CA THR A 365 -1.66 -18.45 4.74
C THR A 365 -0.42 -19.33 4.60
N ILE A 366 0.47 -19.34 5.58
CA ILE A 366 1.70 -20.14 5.52
C ILE A 366 1.34 -21.62 5.37
N LEU A 367 0.50 -22.16 6.27
CA LEU A 367 0.16 -23.58 6.26
C LEU A 367 -0.54 -23.98 4.95
N SER A 368 -1.50 -23.19 4.50
CA SER A 368 -2.23 -23.48 3.26
C SER A 368 -1.35 -23.36 2.02
N THR A 369 -0.40 -22.41 1.99
CA THR A 369 0.55 -22.26 0.89
C THR A 369 1.55 -23.41 0.82
N PHE A 370 2.04 -23.89 1.98
CA PHE A 370 2.89 -25.10 1.99
C PHE A 370 2.14 -26.31 1.50
N LEU A 371 0.89 -26.50 1.91
CA LEU A 371 0.05 -27.60 1.41
C LEU A 371 -0.19 -27.47 -0.09
N LEU A 372 -0.51 -26.27 -0.58
CA LEU A 372 -0.72 -26.01 -2.00
C LEU A 372 0.56 -26.27 -2.82
N ALA A 373 1.71 -25.72 -2.42
CA ALA A 373 2.96 -25.88 -3.13
C ALA A 373 3.42 -27.36 -3.15
N TRP A 374 3.18 -28.09 -2.07
CA TRP A 374 3.50 -29.53 -2.00
C TRP A 374 2.60 -30.36 -2.92
N LEU A 375 1.29 -30.11 -2.91
CA LEU A 375 0.33 -30.91 -3.67
C LEU A 375 0.29 -30.57 -5.16
N TYR A 376 0.42 -29.27 -5.50
CA TYR A 376 0.24 -28.76 -6.85
C TYR A 376 1.56 -28.63 -7.62
N ALA A 377 2.53 -27.92 -7.05
CA ALA A 377 3.80 -27.64 -7.72
C ALA A 377 4.88 -28.69 -7.45
N GLY A 378 4.80 -29.45 -6.34
CA GLY A 378 5.85 -30.35 -5.90
C GLY A 378 7.14 -29.64 -5.47
N GLN A 379 7.11 -28.32 -5.28
CA GLN A 379 8.27 -27.46 -4.97
C GLN A 379 8.01 -26.63 -3.72
N LEU A 380 8.62 -27.04 -2.60
CA LEU A 380 8.50 -26.35 -1.32
C LEU A 380 9.15 -24.95 -1.32
N SER A 381 10.12 -24.71 -2.21
CA SER A 381 10.79 -23.41 -2.37
C SER A 381 9.80 -22.27 -2.64
N LEU A 382 8.74 -22.53 -3.40
CA LEU A 382 7.71 -21.54 -3.70
C LEU A 382 6.94 -21.11 -2.44
N ALA A 383 6.50 -22.08 -1.63
CA ALA A 383 5.86 -21.79 -0.34
C ALA A 383 6.80 -21.10 0.65
N THR A 384 8.07 -21.50 0.63
CA THR A 384 9.09 -20.87 1.50
C THR A 384 9.27 -19.40 1.18
N LEU A 385 9.31 -19.03 -0.10
CA LEU A 385 9.44 -17.62 -0.50
C LEU A 385 8.18 -16.80 -0.15
N VAL A 386 6.98 -17.38 -0.30
CA VAL A 386 5.75 -16.76 0.22
C VAL A 386 5.82 -16.57 1.73
N ALA A 387 6.29 -17.58 2.47
CA ALA A 387 6.45 -17.48 3.92
C ALA A 387 7.49 -16.41 4.33
N VAL A 388 8.59 -16.24 3.55
CA VAL A 388 9.53 -15.11 3.75
C VAL A 388 8.82 -13.77 3.57
N GLY A 389 7.93 -13.63 2.60
CA GLY A 389 7.12 -12.43 2.41
C GLY A 389 6.19 -12.15 3.60
N VAL A 390 5.52 -13.18 4.13
CA VAL A 390 4.72 -13.07 5.36
C VAL A 390 5.62 -12.68 6.55
N ALA A 391 6.80 -13.29 6.67
CA ALA A 391 7.78 -12.94 7.72
C ALA A 391 8.22 -11.48 7.62
N LEU A 392 8.45 -10.98 6.41
CA LEU A 392 8.77 -9.57 6.18
C LEU A 392 7.66 -8.66 6.70
N ALA A 393 6.40 -8.91 6.35
CA ALA A 393 5.25 -8.15 6.83
C ALA A 393 5.15 -8.19 8.37
N VAL A 394 5.25 -9.36 8.98
CA VAL A 394 5.21 -9.54 10.45
C VAL A 394 6.39 -8.82 11.13
N THR A 395 7.57 -8.77 10.50
CA THR A 395 8.77 -8.12 11.06
C THR A 395 8.68 -6.59 11.02
N PHE A 396 8.01 -6.04 10.01
CA PHE A 396 7.78 -4.59 9.94
C PHE A 396 6.95 -4.08 11.12
N ASN A 397 6.01 -4.87 11.65
CA ASN A 397 5.16 -4.46 12.76
C ASN A 397 5.97 -4.07 14.02
N PRO A 398 6.79 -4.93 14.64
CA PRO A 398 7.59 -4.57 15.81
C PRO A 398 8.67 -3.53 15.49
N LEU A 399 9.21 -3.52 14.28
CA LEU A 399 10.23 -2.55 13.88
C LEU A 399 9.64 -1.13 13.84
N THR A 400 8.49 -0.96 13.24
CA THR A 400 7.79 0.33 13.17
C THR A 400 7.28 0.72 14.56
N SER A 401 6.69 -0.21 15.32
CA SER A 401 6.27 0.05 16.70
C SER A 401 7.44 0.48 17.59
N TYR A 402 8.61 -0.11 17.44
CA TYR A 402 9.83 0.33 18.17
C TYR A 402 10.22 1.77 17.83
N ALA A 403 10.02 2.21 16.59
CA ALA A 403 10.33 3.57 16.16
C ALA A 403 9.24 4.58 16.56
N THR A 404 7.96 4.20 16.50
CA THR A 404 6.84 5.15 16.53
C THR A 404 5.91 5.04 17.74
N SER A 405 5.84 3.89 18.45
CA SER A 405 4.90 3.72 19.56
C SER A 405 5.21 4.64 20.75
N ALA A 406 4.18 5.24 21.35
CA ALA A 406 4.27 6.03 22.58
C ALA A 406 4.86 5.24 23.76
N LYS A 407 4.70 3.90 23.76
CA LYS A 407 5.31 2.99 24.76
C LYS A 407 6.81 2.80 24.56
N SER A 408 7.36 3.19 23.37
CA SER A 408 8.77 3.03 23.03
C SER A 408 9.65 4.05 23.75
N LYS A 409 10.79 3.60 24.28
CA LYS A 409 11.81 4.48 24.85
C LYS A 409 12.33 5.54 23.86
N ARG A 410 12.28 5.25 22.56
CA ARG A 410 12.72 6.19 21.51
C ARG A 410 11.78 7.40 21.43
N VAL A 411 10.49 7.16 21.39
CA VAL A 411 9.47 8.22 21.41
C VAL A 411 9.51 9.00 22.72
N GLN A 412 9.65 8.31 23.87
CA GLN A 412 9.81 8.95 25.18
C GLN A 412 11.06 9.85 25.25
N THR A 413 12.13 9.52 24.50
CA THR A 413 13.32 10.40 24.40
C THR A 413 12.97 11.69 23.64
N ILE A 414 12.18 11.60 22.57
CA ILE A 414 11.69 12.80 21.84
C ILE A 414 10.81 13.65 22.75
N SER A 415 9.90 13.03 23.52
CA SER A 415 9.06 13.73 24.50
C SER A 415 9.91 14.39 25.60
N ALA A 416 10.99 13.74 26.05
CA ALA A 416 11.91 14.35 27.02
C ALA A 416 12.69 15.54 26.46
N ALA A 417 12.97 15.55 25.14
CA ALA A 417 13.65 16.64 24.45
C ALA A 417 12.82 17.94 24.42
N THR A 418 11.49 17.88 24.64
CA THR A 418 10.64 19.06 24.76
C THR A 418 11.13 20.05 25.83
N ARG A 419 11.81 19.56 26.87
CA ARG A 419 12.42 20.39 27.93
C ARG A 419 13.51 21.36 27.40
N PHE A 420 14.08 21.06 26.26
CA PHE A 420 15.09 21.87 25.57
C PHE A 420 14.52 22.70 24.42
N GLY A 421 13.19 22.65 24.24
CA GLY A 421 12.48 23.39 23.24
C GLY A 421 12.30 22.63 21.89
N PRO A 422 11.56 23.23 20.93
CA PRO A 422 11.12 22.56 19.70
C PRO A 422 12.29 22.12 18.80
N ALA A 423 13.41 22.86 18.76
CA ALA A 423 14.56 22.48 17.94
C ALA A 423 15.13 21.11 18.35
N SER A 424 15.18 20.79 19.65
CA SER A 424 15.64 19.50 20.14
C SER A 424 14.67 18.38 19.78
N VAL A 425 13.37 18.63 19.86
CA VAL A 425 12.32 17.69 19.43
C VAL A 425 12.49 17.33 17.95
N ILE A 426 12.68 18.34 17.09
CA ILE A 426 12.88 18.13 15.66
C ILE A 426 14.14 17.30 15.39
N LEU A 427 15.27 17.63 16.03
CA LEU A 427 16.53 16.90 15.81
C LEU A 427 16.46 15.44 16.26
N GLU A 428 15.82 15.15 17.39
CA GLU A 428 15.65 13.76 17.87
C GLU A 428 14.78 12.93 16.93
N GLY A 429 13.68 13.49 16.41
CA GLY A 429 12.83 12.80 15.45
C GLY A 429 13.50 12.58 14.08
N LEU A 430 14.24 13.56 13.56
CA LEU A 430 15.07 13.40 12.36
C LEU A 430 16.08 12.26 12.52
N SER A 431 16.79 12.25 13.66
CA SER A 431 17.75 11.18 13.96
C SER A 431 17.10 9.80 13.98
N LEU A 432 15.95 9.68 14.65
CA LEU A 432 15.19 8.43 14.71
C LEU A 432 14.71 7.99 13.31
N GLY A 433 14.20 8.91 12.52
CA GLY A 433 13.78 8.64 11.14
C GLY A 433 14.91 8.06 10.27
N TYR A 434 16.09 8.68 10.29
CA TYR A 434 17.26 8.17 9.56
C TYR A 434 17.67 6.77 10.02
N LEU A 435 17.76 6.54 11.32
CA LEU A 435 18.14 5.23 11.86
C LEU A 435 17.12 4.14 11.51
N SER A 436 15.83 4.45 11.59
CA SER A 436 14.76 3.50 11.30
C SER A 436 14.70 3.13 9.82
N SER A 437 15.01 4.06 8.90
CA SER A 437 15.03 3.78 7.47
C SER A 437 16.12 2.78 7.09
N VAL A 438 17.29 2.85 7.75
CA VAL A 438 18.39 1.89 7.55
C VAL A 438 17.98 0.49 8.00
N TRP A 439 17.35 0.36 9.17
CA TRP A 439 16.87 -0.93 9.66
C TRP A 439 15.80 -1.55 8.75
N ALA A 440 14.87 -0.75 8.26
CA ALA A 440 13.87 -1.21 7.29
C ALA A 440 14.52 -1.70 5.99
N LEU A 441 15.53 -0.99 5.50
CA LEU A 441 16.32 -1.43 4.34
C LEU A 441 16.97 -2.80 4.58
N PHE A 442 17.59 -3.02 5.75
CA PHE A 442 18.19 -4.32 6.05
C PHE A 442 17.17 -5.46 6.06
N VAL A 443 15.97 -5.25 6.56
CA VAL A 443 14.91 -6.26 6.55
C VAL A 443 14.51 -6.61 5.10
N ILE A 444 14.34 -5.59 4.24
CA ILE A 444 14.04 -5.79 2.82
C ILE A 444 15.18 -6.53 2.11
N VAL A 445 16.43 -6.08 2.28
CA VAL A 445 17.61 -6.71 1.67
C VAL A 445 17.74 -8.17 2.10
N THR A 446 17.50 -8.49 3.37
CA THR A 446 17.53 -9.86 3.87
C THR A 446 16.47 -10.73 3.17
N SER A 447 15.27 -10.17 2.96
CA SER A 447 14.20 -10.88 2.27
C SER A 447 14.51 -11.11 0.78
N LEU A 448 15.10 -10.13 0.09
CA LEU A 448 15.55 -10.28 -1.29
C LEU A 448 16.69 -11.30 -1.38
N ALA A 449 17.64 -11.27 -0.43
CA ALA A 449 18.72 -12.23 -0.34
C ALA A 449 18.19 -13.66 -0.17
N ALA A 450 17.04 -13.85 0.47
CA ALA A 450 16.43 -15.17 0.59
C ALA A 450 16.09 -15.79 -0.77
N ALA A 451 15.57 -15.02 -1.73
CA ALA A 451 15.31 -15.52 -3.10
C ALA A 451 16.61 -15.91 -3.81
N ILE A 452 17.69 -15.13 -3.61
CA ILE A 452 19.01 -15.46 -4.15
C ILE A 452 19.51 -16.77 -3.55
N LEU A 453 19.44 -16.92 -2.23
CA LEU A 453 19.91 -18.11 -1.53
C LEU A 453 19.16 -19.37 -1.95
N VAL A 454 17.84 -19.28 -2.09
CA VAL A 454 17.00 -20.44 -2.49
C VAL A 454 17.40 -21.00 -3.85
N TYR A 455 17.75 -20.14 -4.82
CA TYR A 455 18.02 -20.57 -6.19
C TYR A 455 19.49 -20.60 -6.60
N SER A 456 20.40 -20.09 -5.76
CA SER A 456 21.83 -20.04 -6.05
C SER A 456 22.66 -21.12 -5.34
N TYR A 457 22.14 -21.65 -4.25
CA TYR A 457 22.86 -22.62 -3.41
C TYR A 457 22.04 -23.88 -3.21
N GLU A 458 22.70 -25.03 -3.20
CA GLU A 458 22.09 -26.30 -2.89
C GLU A 458 22.37 -26.66 -1.43
N PHE A 459 21.31 -26.94 -0.66
CA PHE A 459 21.48 -27.49 0.69
C PHE A 459 21.80 -28.98 0.60
N PRO A 460 22.87 -29.46 1.27
CA PRO A 460 23.29 -30.84 1.16
C PRO A 460 22.20 -31.83 1.56
N ASN A 461 21.95 -32.82 0.70
CA ASN A 461 20.85 -33.77 0.86
C ASN A 461 20.93 -34.57 2.16
N GLU A 462 22.18 -34.89 2.62
CA GLU A 462 22.45 -35.59 3.87
C GLU A 462 21.96 -34.87 5.12
N TYR A 463 21.87 -33.51 5.10
CA TYR A 463 21.40 -32.71 6.23
C TYR A 463 19.93 -32.32 6.14
N LYS A 464 19.24 -32.57 5.03
CA LYS A 464 17.82 -32.15 4.84
C LYS A 464 16.91 -32.80 5.89
N LEU A 465 17.01 -34.11 6.07
CA LEU A 465 16.20 -34.82 7.06
C LEU A 465 16.58 -34.47 8.52
N PRO A 466 17.84 -34.42 8.92
CA PRO A 466 18.24 -33.94 10.25
C PRO A 466 17.71 -32.53 10.56
N VAL A 467 17.85 -31.58 9.63
CA VAL A 467 17.38 -30.20 9.82
C VAL A 467 15.85 -30.14 9.97
N ALA A 468 15.10 -30.88 9.14
CA ALA A 468 13.66 -30.98 9.25
C ALA A 468 13.22 -31.53 10.62
N LEU A 469 13.88 -32.61 11.09
CA LEU A 469 13.58 -33.22 12.40
C LEU A 469 13.93 -32.29 13.56
N ILE A 470 15.09 -31.63 13.53
CA ILE A 470 15.51 -30.64 14.53
C ILE A 470 14.50 -29.48 14.55
N GLY A 471 14.16 -28.95 13.38
CA GLY A 471 13.13 -27.90 13.27
C GLY A 471 11.80 -28.31 13.88
N LEU A 472 11.33 -29.52 13.59
CA LEU A 472 10.09 -30.06 14.15
C LEU A 472 10.17 -30.21 15.69
N VAL A 473 11.26 -30.76 16.21
CA VAL A 473 11.45 -30.93 17.66
C VAL A 473 11.47 -29.57 18.35
N LEU A 474 12.22 -28.60 17.84
CA LEU A 474 12.28 -27.26 18.39
C LEU A 474 10.91 -26.57 18.32
N ALA A 475 10.18 -26.71 17.22
CA ALA A 475 8.83 -26.18 17.07
C ALA A 475 7.87 -26.75 18.13
N VAL A 476 7.89 -28.07 18.33
CA VAL A 476 7.09 -28.73 19.38
C VAL A 476 7.49 -28.25 20.78
N ILE A 477 8.79 -28.11 21.06
CA ILE A 477 9.27 -27.57 22.34
C ILE A 477 8.70 -26.16 22.58
N MET A 478 8.69 -25.28 21.56
CA MET A 478 8.15 -23.92 21.72
C MET A 478 6.64 -23.92 21.96
N ILE A 479 5.90 -24.78 21.28
CA ILE A 479 4.44 -24.94 21.50
C ILE A 479 4.16 -25.43 22.93
N VAL A 480 4.88 -26.47 23.39
CA VAL A 480 4.73 -27.01 24.75
C VAL A 480 5.10 -25.97 25.81
N ARG A 481 6.21 -25.25 25.59
CA ARG A 481 6.62 -24.15 26.50
C ARG A 481 5.59 -23.02 26.55
N GLY A 482 5.03 -22.66 25.40
CA GLY A 482 3.93 -21.69 25.32
C GLY A 482 2.72 -22.14 26.12
N ARG A 483 2.27 -23.40 25.95
CA ARG A 483 1.19 -23.98 26.74
C ARG A 483 1.46 -23.97 28.24
N MET A 484 2.68 -24.31 28.63
CA MET A 484 3.07 -24.33 30.08
C MET A 484 3.09 -22.94 30.70
N ARG A 485 3.26 -21.88 29.91
CA ARG A 485 3.28 -20.48 30.36
C ARG A 485 1.96 -19.74 30.17
N ASN A 486 0.90 -20.40 29.75
CA ASN A 486 -0.38 -19.81 29.31
C ASN A 486 -0.28 -18.86 28.11
N HIS A 487 0.79 -18.97 27.32
CA HIS A 487 1.04 -18.22 26.07
C HIS A 487 1.06 -19.19 24.87
N LEU A 488 0.01 -19.98 24.72
CA LEU A 488 -0.04 -21.04 23.70
C LEU A 488 0.08 -20.50 22.27
N VAL A 489 -0.56 -19.36 21.99
CA VAL A 489 -0.55 -18.72 20.66
C VAL A 489 0.87 -18.31 20.30
N GLU A 490 1.56 -17.59 21.16
CA GLU A 490 2.94 -17.15 20.97
C GLU A 490 3.89 -18.35 20.78
N GLY A 491 3.71 -19.42 21.60
CA GLY A 491 4.46 -20.66 21.46
C GLY A 491 4.22 -21.35 20.11
N PHE A 492 2.99 -21.32 19.59
CA PHE A 492 2.65 -21.85 18.29
C PHE A 492 3.33 -21.06 17.16
N PHE A 493 3.28 -19.72 17.18
CA PHE A 493 3.92 -18.90 16.17
C PHE A 493 5.45 -19.02 16.22
N ALA A 494 6.06 -19.04 17.40
CA ALA A 494 7.49 -19.28 17.52
C ALA A 494 7.89 -20.64 16.94
N GLY A 495 7.11 -21.68 17.19
CA GLY A 495 7.31 -23.01 16.60
C GLY A 495 7.15 -23.01 15.09
N MET A 496 6.14 -22.32 14.59
CA MET A 496 5.89 -22.15 13.15
C MET A 496 7.09 -21.48 12.45
N TRP A 497 7.62 -20.39 12.99
CA TRP A 497 8.77 -19.68 12.40
C TRP A 497 10.04 -20.52 12.40
N ILE A 498 10.27 -21.32 13.45
CA ILE A 498 11.38 -22.27 13.46
C ILE A 498 11.22 -23.30 12.34
N MET A 499 9.99 -23.80 12.13
CA MET A 499 9.73 -24.75 11.06
C MET A 499 9.88 -24.11 9.68
N VAL A 500 9.39 -22.88 9.48
CA VAL A 500 9.59 -22.11 8.24
C VAL A 500 11.08 -21.93 7.93
N PHE A 501 11.90 -21.62 8.94
CA PHE A 501 13.35 -21.50 8.75
C PHE A 501 14.00 -22.82 8.37
N ALA A 502 13.60 -23.91 9.01
CA ALA A 502 14.10 -25.26 8.64
C ALA A 502 13.69 -25.61 7.20
N LEU A 503 12.43 -25.34 6.83
CA LEU A 503 11.94 -25.54 5.46
C LEU A 503 12.64 -24.64 4.44
N PHE A 504 12.99 -23.41 4.82
CA PHE A 504 13.80 -22.51 4.01
C PHE A 504 15.16 -23.16 3.65
N LEU A 505 15.90 -23.66 4.64
CA LEU A 505 17.19 -24.30 4.41
C LEU A 505 17.07 -25.53 3.50
N ILE A 506 16.13 -26.41 3.77
CA ILE A 506 15.98 -27.64 2.98
C ILE A 506 15.40 -27.42 1.58
N SER A 507 14.76 -26.29 1.34
CA SER A 507 14.18 -25.93 0.02
C SER A 507 15.20 -25.30 -0.93
N MET A 508 16.40 -24.94 -0.44
CA MET A 508 17.45 -24.38 -1.28
C MET A 508 17.90 -25.41 -2.32
N HIS A 509 17.89 -24.99 -3.58
CA HIS A 509 18.34 -25.82 -4.71
C HIS A 509 18.95 -24.94 -5.80
N GLN A 510 20.11 -25.34 -6.30
CA GLN A 510 20.78 -24.58 -7.34
C GLN A 510 20.10 -24.81 -8.68
N VAL A 511 19.73 -23.72 -9.36
CA VAL A 511 19.23 -23.74 -10.73
C VAL A 511 20.36 -23.39 -11.72
N PRO A 512 20.26 -23.83 -12.99
CA PRO A 512 21.27 -23.51 -14.03
C PRO A 512 21.49 -22.00 -14.17
N ASP A 513 22.73 -21.57 -14.34
CA ASP A 513 23.14 -20.16 -14.40
C ASP A 513 22.37 -19.35 -15.45
N VAL A 514 22.09 -19.96 -16.60
CA VAL A 514 21.37 -19.33 -17.72
C VAL A 514 19.95 -18.84 -17.31
N HIS A 515 19.30 -19.57 -16.41
CA HIS A 515 17.92 -19.29 -15.99
C HIS A 515 17.84 -18.71 -14.59
N ARG A 516 18.93 -18.71 -13.82
CA ARG A 516 18.94 -18.33 -12.40
C ARG A 516 18.35 -16.96 -12.13
N TYR A 517 18.63 -16.00 -12.97
CA TYR A 517 18.11 -14.64 -12.85
C TYR A 517 16.58 -14.61 -12.88
N SER A 518 15.95 -15.31 -13.82
CA SER A 518 14.48 -15.37 -13.93
C SER A 518 13.83 -16.04 -12.71
N TYR A 519 14.45 -17.09 -12.16
CA TYR A 519 13.98 -17.75 -10.93
C TYR A 519 14.08 -16.83 -9.72
N ILE A 520 15.20 -16.10 -9.56
CA ILE A 520 15.39 -15.16 -8.45
C ILE A 520 14.34 -14.06 -8.52
N LEU A 521 14.11 -13.46 -9.68
CA LEU A 521 13.12 -12.39 -9.85
C LEU A 521 11.71 -12.88 -9.56
N PHE A 522 11.34 -14.07 -10.04
CA PHE A 522 10.06 -14.67 -9.69
C PHE A 522 9.96 -14.96 -8.19
N GLY A 523 11.06 -15.40 -7.56
CA GLY A 523 11.15 -15.59 -6.13
C GLY A 523 10.91 -14.29 -5.35
N VAL A 524 11.48 -13.18 -5.79
CA VAL A 524 11.21 -11.85 -5.22
C VAL A 524 9.74 -11.49 -5.35
N THR A 525 9.13 -11.79 -6.49
CA THR A 525 7.71 -11.55 -6.70
C THR A 525 6.83 -12.39 -5.75
N LEU A 526 7.19 -13.66 -5.51
CA LEU A 526 6.50 -14.50 -4.53
C LEU A 526 6.63 -13.97 -3.10
N ILE A 527 7.78 -13.37 -2.74
CA ILE A 527 7.93 -12.63 -1.48
C ILE A 527 6.92 -11.47 -1.41
N GLY A 528 6.78 -10.70 -2.49
CA GLY A 528 5.75 -9.65 -2.60
C GLY A 528 4.32 -10.18 -2.48
N VAL A 529 4.01 -11.28 -3.15
CA VAL A 529 2.72 -11.98 -3.04
C VAL A 529 2.46 -12.42 -1.60
N GLY A 530 3.47 -12.97 -0.91
CA GLY A 530 3.38 -13.36 0.49
C GLY A 530 3.17 -12.17 1.42
N MET A 531 3.93 -11.09 1.25
CA MET A 531 3.82 -9.89 2.06
C MET A 531 2.43 -9.25 1.97
N LEU A 532 1.83 -9.24 0.78
CA LEU A 532 0.51 -8.70 0.52
C LEU A 532 -0.62 -9.74 0.61
N SER A 533 -0.36 -10.96 1.11
CA SER A 533 -1.42 -11.96 1.28
C SER A 533 -2.45 -11.58 2.34
N HIS A 534 -2.10 -10.68 3.27
CA HIS A 534 -2.98 -10.19 4.34
C HIS A 534 -3.44 -8.75 4.10
N THR A 535 -3.56 -8.34 2.85
CA THR A 535 -3.96 -6.97 2.49
C THR A 535 -5.29 -6.58 3.15
N GLY A 536 -6.26 -7.50 3.17
CA GLY A 536 -7.53 -7.27 3.85
C GLY A 536 -7.38 -6.91 5.33
N ASN A 537 -6.49 -7.59 6.06
CA ASN A 537 -6.21 -7.27 7.47
C ASN A 537 -5.44 -5.95 7.60
N ASN A 538 -4.42 -5.74 6.77
CA ASN A 538 -3.63 -4.51 6.79
C ASN A 538 -4.51 -3.26 6.58
N VAL A 539 -5.35 -3.28 5.54
CA VAL A 539 -6.27 -2.16 5.26
C VAL A 539 -7.32 -2.01 6.37
N SER A 540 -7.77 -3.12 6.99
CA SER A 540 -8.70 -3.07 8.13
C SER A 540 -8.08 -2.37 9.33
N MET A 541 -6.81 -2.66 9.64
CA MET A 541 -6.05 -2.04 10.74
C MET A 541 -5.73 -0.57 10.44
N ASP A 542 -5.40 -0.25 9.21
CA ASP A 542 -5.09 1.11 8.79
C ASP A 542 -6.31 2.02 8.87
N THR A 543 -7.43 1.60 8.27
CA THR A 543 -8.68 2.36 8.26
C THR A 543 -9.32 2.44 9.65
N PHE A 544 -9.00 1.52 10.57
CA PHE A 544 -9.44 1.60 11.96
C PHE A 544 -8.96 2.88 12.64
N GLY A 545 -7.72 3.34 12.38
CA GLY A 545 -7.16 4.55 12.96
C GLY A 545 -8.02 5.80 12.70
N PRO A 546 -8.20 6.23 11.45
CA PRO A 546 -9.02 7.40 11.14
C PRO A 546 -10.50 7.24 11.52
N ILE A 547 -11.03 6.01 11.60
CA ILE A 547 -12.39 5.80 12.11
C ILE A 547 -12.48 6.07 13.61
N SER A 548 -11.52 5.62 14.41
CA SER A 548 -11.49 5.86 15.85
C SER A 548 -11.21 7.33 16.18
N ASP A 549 -10.29 7.95 15.47
CA ASP A 549 -9.92 9.35 15.58
C ASP A 549 -11.12 10.26 15.29
N ASN A 550 -11.73 10.13 14.13
CA ASN A 550 -12.96 10.87 13.77
C ASN A 550 -14.14 10.59 14.71
N ALA A 551 -14.26 9.38 15.25
CA ALA A 551 -15.29 9.10 16.25
C ALA A 551 -15.00 9.80 17.56
N ASN A 552 -13.71 9.96 17.94
CA ASN A 552 -13.30 10.77 19.08
C ASN A 552 -13.65 12.25 18.85
N GLY A 553 -13.32 12.84 17.70
CA GLY A 553 -13.67 14.22 17.36
C GLY A 553 -15.18 14.45 17.33
N ILE A 554 -16.01 13.54 16.78
CA ILE A 554 -17.47 13.62 16.89
C ILE A 554 -17.90 13.62 18.36
N GLY A 555 -17.25 12.81 19.19
CA GLY A 555 -17.50 12.72 20.62
C GLY A 555 -17.21 14.04 21.36
N GLU A 556 -16.09 14.66 21.08
CA GLU A 556 -15.68 15.94 21.66
C GLU A 556 -16.62 17.06 21.24
N LEU A 557 -16.89 17.19 19.95
CA LEU A 557 -17.85 18.17 19.39
C LEU A 557 -19.28 18.01 19.94
N SER A 558 -19.65 16.77 20.33
CA SER A 558 -21.01 16.46 20.82
C SER A 558 -21.14 16.47 22.35
N GLY A 559 -20.04 16.73 23.09
CA GLY A 559 -20.06 16.78 24.56
C GLY A 559 -20.35 15.43 25.21
N MET A 560 -19.68 14.34 24.76
CA MET A 560 -19.87 13.00 25.31
C MET A 560 -19.50 12.88 26.78
N SER A 561 -20.04 11.82 27.44
CA SER A 561 -19.72 11.50 28.83
C SER A 561 -18.23 11.20 29.05
N PRO A 562 -17.65 11.52 30.24
CA PRO A 562 -16.23 11.25 30.51
C PRO A 562 -15.81 9.78 30.30
N LYS A 563 -16.72 8.84 30.59
CA LYS A 563 -16.47 7.40 30.34
C LYS A 563 -16.36 7.07 28.86
N ALA A 564 -17.22 7.66 28.04
CA ALA A 564 -17.20 7.47 26.60
C ALA A 564 -15.96 8.12 25.98
N ARG A 565 -15.56 9.32 26.43
CA ARG A 565 -14.31 9.97 26.02
C ARG A 565 -13.08 9.09 26.31
N GLN A 566 -13.04 8.42 27.48
CA GLN A 566 -11.95 7.49 27.79
C GLN A 566 -11.92 6.30 26.82
N ILE A 567 -13.09 5.69 26.53
CA ILE A 567 -13.17 4.61 25.53
C ILE A 567 -12.65 5.07 24.18
N MET A 568 -13.03 6.26 23.76
CA MET A 568 -12.60 6.82 22.47
C MET A 568 -11.11 7.11 22.44
N ALA A 569 -10.56 7.69 23.50
CA ALA A 569 -9.12 7.94 23.62
C ALA A 569 -8.28 6.64 23.58
N ASP A 570 -8.76 5.57 24.22
CA ASP A 570 -8.10 4.25 24.19
C ASP A 570 -8.13 3.64 22.78
N LEU A 571 -9.25 3.77 22.06
CA LEU A 571 -9.38 3.28 20.69
C LEU A 571 -8.54 4.12 19.70
N ASP A 572 -8.49 5.43 19.89
CA ASP A 572 -7.68 6.33 19.08
C ASP A 572 -6.17 6.05 19.27
N ALA A 573 -5.72 5.89 20.51
CA ALA A 573 -4.34 5.50 20.80
C ALA A 573 -3.92 4.19 20.11
N ALA A 574 -4.82 3.17 20.11
CA ALA A 574 -4.60 1.94 19.38
C ALA A 574 -4.60 2.18 17.86
N GLY A 575 -5.48 3.06 17.37
CA GLY A 575 -5.57 3.46 15.96
C GLY A 575 -4.29 4.10 15.43
N ASN A 576 -3.70 5.00 16.19
CA ASN A 576 -2.44 5.67 15.81
C ASN A 576 -1.27 4.68 15.72
N THR A 577 -1.22 3.71 16.64
CA THR A 577 -0.19 2.66 16.58
C THR A 577 -0.37 1.78 15.35
N THR A 578 -1.59 1.31 15.07
CA THR A 578 -1.85 0.45 13.92
C THR A 578 -1.66 1.18 12.58
N LYS A 579 -2.05 2.45 12.48
CA LYS A 579 -1.83 3.32 11.33
C LYS A 579 -0.33 3.49 11.01
N ALA A 580 0.53 3.66 12.02
CA ALA A 580 1.97 3.73 11.82
C ALA A 580 2.55 2.40 11.31
N ILE A 581 2.08 1.28 11.83
CA ILE A 581 2.53 -0.07 11.48
C ILE A 581 2.15 -0.42 10.04
N THR A 582 0.91 -0.18 9.67
CA THR A 582 0.40 -0.49 8.32
C THR A 582 1.10 0.35 7.24
N LYS A 583 1.47 1.60 7.54
CA LYS A 583 2.32 2.42 6.67
C LYS A 583 3.69 1.77 6.43
N GLY A 584 4.32 1.21 7.46
CA GLY A 584 5.57 0.46 7.32
C GLY A 584 5.45 -0.73 6.37
N VAL A 585 4.39 -1.54 6.51
CA VAL A 585 4.09 -2.66 5.62
C VAL A 585 3.80 -2.17 4.19
N ALA A 586 3.05 -1.09 4.02
CA ALA A 586 2.74 -0.51 2.72
C ALA A 586 4.01 -0.07 1.99
N ILE A 587 4.94 0.62 2.68
CA ILE A 587 6.23 1.04 2.10
C ILE A 587 7.06 -0.18 1.71
N GLY A 588 7.21 -1.17 2.60
CA GLY A 588 7.96 -2.39 2.31
C GLY A 588 7.39 -3.16 1.12
N SER A 589 6.06 -3.29 1.02
CA SER A 589 5.40 -3.95 -0.11
C SER A 589 5.58 -3.18 -1.42
N ALA A 590 5.57 -1.85 -1.38
CA ALA A 590 5.83 -1.02 -2.56
C ALA A 590 7.24 -1.24 -3.11
N VAL A 591 8.23 -1.38 -2.24
CA VAL A 591 9.62 -1.67 -2.66
C VAL A 591 9.74 -3.04 -3.30
N ILE A 592 9.18 -4.08 -2.69
CA ILE A 592 9.20 -5.42 -3.27
C ILE A 592 8.44 -5.47 -4.61
N ALA A 593 7.31 -4.78 -4.71
CA ALA A 593 6.57 -4.65 -5.96
C ALA A 593 7.40 -3.91 -7.04
N ALA A 594 8.09 -2.83 -6.67
CA ALA A 594 8.95 -2.08 -7.57
C ALA A 594 10.15 -2.92 -8.05
N VAL A 595 10.79 -3.71 -7.17
CA VAL A 595 11.86 -4.65 -7.55
C VAL A 595 11.33 -5.75 -8.47
N SER A 596 10.10 -6.22 -8.24
CA SER A 596 9.44 -7.19 -9.12
C SER A 596 9.16 -6.60 -10.52
N LEU A 597 8.68 -5.36 -10.59
CA LEU A 597 8.50 -4.64 -11.85
C LEU A 597 9.83 -4.37 -12.56
N PHE A 598 10.88 -4.06 -11.81
CA PHE A 598 12.23 -3.93 -12.35
C PHE A 598 12.70 -5.22 -13.01
N GLY A 599 12.37 -6.36 -12.41
CA GLY A 599 12.59 -7.67 -13.04
C GLY A 599 11.78 -7.87 -14.33
N SER A 600 10.52 -7.44 -14.33
CA SER A 600 9.64 -7.50 -15.50
C SER A 600 10.15 -6.61 -16.64
N PHE A 601 10.70 -5.43 -16.31
CA PHE A 601 11.31 -4.51 -17.27
C PHE A 601 12.42 -5.20 -18.11
N PHE A 602 13.32 -5.95 -17.48
CA PHE A 602 14.36 -6.69 -18.22
C PHE A 602 13.78 -7.84 -19.05
N SER A 603 12.77 -8.49 -18.54
CA SER A 603 12.12 -9.57 -19.28
C SER A 603 11.41 -9.05 -20.53
N ASP A 604 10.78 -7.89 -20.46
CA ASP A 604 10.10 -7.28 -21.61
C ASP A 604 11.10 -6.73 -22.65
N ILE A 605 12.22 -6.15 -22.23
CA ILE A 605 13.29 -5.74 -23.14
C ILE A 605 13.83 -6.96 -23.89
N GLN A 606 14.11 -8.06 -23.19
CA GLN A 606 14.67 -9.28 -23.82
C GLN A 606 13.70 -9.92 -24.82
N ARG A 607 12.39 -9.71 -24.68
CA ARG A 607 11.40 -10.15 -25.68
C ARG A 607 11.53 -9.40 -27.00
N VAL A 608 11.87 -8.11 -26.95
CA VAL A 608 12.07 -7.27 -28.16
C VAL A 608 13.49 -7.41 -28.71
N ASN A 609 14.48 -7.50 -27.83
CA ASN A 609 15.87 -7.68 -28.16
C ASN A 609 16.42 -8.92 -27.42
N PRO A 610 16.42 -10.12 -28.04
CA PRO A 610 16.91 -11.35 -27.42
C PRO A 610 18.38 -11.32 -27.02
N ASP A 611 19.20 -10.49 -27.67
CA ASP A 611 20.62 -10.34 -27.36
C ASP A 611 20.88 -9.40 -26.18
N PHE A 612 19.83 -8.82 -25.60
CA PHE A 612 19.97 -7.92 -24.45
C PHE A 612 20.41 -8.67 -23.20
N GLU A 613 21.54 -8.28 -22.67
CA GLU A 613 22.01 -8.78 -21.39
C GLU A 613 21.25 -8.15 -20.22
N LYS A 614 20.68 -8.97 -19.32
CA LYS A 614 19.95 -8.50 -18.11
C LYS A 614 20.91 -7.96 -17.05
N ILE A 615 21.81 -7.06 -17.44
CA ILE A 615 22.84 -6.46 -16.60
C ILE A 615 22.73 -4.94 -16.66
N VAL A 616 22.74 -4.29 -15.51
CA VAL A 616 22.90 -2.85 -15.37
C VAL A 616 24.34 -2.56 -14.94
N ASN A 617 25.16 -2.16 -15.87
CA ASN A 617 26.57 -1.85 -15.59
C ASN A 617 26.70 -0.43 -15.02
N LEU A 618 26.84 -0.32 -13.71
CA LEU A 618 27.02 0.96 -13.03
C LEU A 618 28.34 1.68 -13.37
N ALA A 619 29.29 1.00 -13.98
CA ALA A 619 30.51 1.64 -14.47
C ALA A 619 30.29 2.38 -15.79
N ASP A 620 29.17 2.14 -16.49
CA ASP A 620 28.79 2.91 -17.66
C ASP A 620 28.33 4.31 -17.23
N PRO A 621 28.97 5.39 -17.75
CA PRO A 621 28.59 6.76 -17.39
C PRO A 621 27.14 7.11 -17.69
N VAL A 622 26.54 6.52 -18.74
CA VAL A 622 25.15 6.79 -19.12
C VAL A 622 24.19 6.16 -18.13
N VAL A 623 24.47 4.93 -17.69
CA VAL A 623 23.73 4.25 -16.63
C VAL A 623 23.83 5.00 -15.32
N PHE A 624 25.05 5.47 -14.99
CA PHE A 624 25.27 6.23 -13.76
C PHE A 624 24.52 7.58 -13.76
N VAL A 625 24.45 8.27 -14.91
CA VAL A 625 23.62 9.48 -15.07
C VAL A 625 22.14 9.15 -14.84
N GLY A 626 21.64 8.04 -15.41
CA GLY A 626 20.28 7.56 -15.16
C GLY A 626 20.03 7.35 -13.67
N LEU A 627 20.92 6.66 -12.96
CA LEU A 627 20.85 6.40 -11.51
C LEU A 627 20.76 7.71 -10.70
N LEU A 628 21.59 8.71 -11.02
CA LEU A 628 21.59 9.99 -10.31
C LEU A 628 20.29 10.77 -10.55
N ILE A 629 19.80 10.81 -11.79
CA ILE A 629 18.50 11.44 -12.10
C ILE A 629 17.39 10.73 -11.33
N GLY A 630 17.31 9.40 -11.42
CA GLY A 630 16.31 8.62 -10.72
C GLY A 630 16.34 8.81 -9.21
N GLY A 631 17.55 8.79 -8.62
CA GLY A 631 17.74 9.01 -7.19
C GLY A 631 17.35 10.40 -6.70
N SER A 632 17.39 11.43 -7.57
CA SER A 632 17.00 12.80 -7.22
C SER A 632 15.49 13.05 -7.24
N LEU A 633 14.73 12.28 -8.02
CA LEU A 633 13.28 12.53 -8.20
C LEU A 633 12.43 12.37 -6.94
N PRO A 634 12.62 11.36 -6.09
CA PRO A 634 11.88 11.28 -4.83
C PRO A 634 12.11 12.48 -3.91
N LEU A 635 13.32 13.03 -3.90
CA LEU A 635 13.65 14.25 -3.15
C LEU A 635 12.92 15.48 -3.72
N LEU A 636 12.94 15.64 -5.03
CA LEU A 636 12.23 16.73 -5.72
C LEU A 636 10.72 16.64 -5.46
N PHE A 637 10.15 15.45 -5.64
CA PHE A 637 8.72 15.19 -5.46
C PHE A 637 8.27 15.47 -4.02
N SER A 638 9.03 15.00 -3.04
CA SER A 638 8.75 15.25 -1.62
C SER A 638 8.86 16.72 -1.26
N GLY A 639 9.88 17.41 -1.77
CA GLY A 639 10.06 18.85 -1.55
C GLY A 639 8.88 19.67 -2.07
N LEU A 640 8.40 19.36 -3.28
CA LEU A 640 7.21 20.01 -3.86
C LEU A 640 5.95 19.73 -3.04
N LEU A 641 5.76 18.48 -2.55
CA LEU A 641 4.63 18.13 -1.71
C LEU A 641 4.62 18.86 -0.36
N ILE A 642 5.76 18.91 0.32
CA ILE A 642 5.88 19.63 1.59
C ILE A 642 5.54 21.13 1.40
N LYS A 643 6.06 21.75 0.33
CA LYS A 643 5.71 23.11 -0.03
C LYS A 643 4.22 23.29 -0.30
N ALA A 644 3.59 22.35 -1.02
CA ALA A 644 2.16 22.38 -1.32
C ALA A 644 1.30 22.34 -0.05
N VAL A 645 1.64 21.45 0.90
CA VAL A 645 0.96 21.38 2.21
C VAL A 645 1.12 22.69 2.97
N ASN A 646 2.33 23.25 3.03
CA ASN A 646 2.58 24.48 3.75
C ASN A 646 1.82 25.69 3.16
N ARG A 647 1.75 25.82 1.83
CA ARG A 647 0.92 26.85 1.18
C ARG A 647 -0.55 26.71 1.54
N ALA A 648 -1.07 25.49 1.44
CA ALA A 648 -2.47 25.24 1.75
C ALA A 648 -2.77 25.49 3.23
N ALA A 649 -1.88 25.10 4.14
CA ALA A 649 -2.00 25.35 5.58
C ALA A 649 -2.01 26.86 5.89
N ASN A 650 -1.17 27.67 5.22
CA ASN A 650 -1.15 29.11 5.38
C ASN A 650 -2.51 29.75 5.03
N LEU A 651 -3.19 29.28 3.99
CA LEU A 651 -4.52 29.74 3.62
C LEU A 651 -5.57 29.35 4.68
N ILE A 652 -5.48 28.15 5.22
CA ILE A 652 -6.37 27.70 6.30
C ILE A 652 -6.13 28.51 7.57
N MET A 653 -4.88 28.75 7.97
CA MET A 653 -4.55 29.58 9.14
C MET A 653 -5.10 30.99 8.98
N ALA A 654 -4.99 31.59 7.80
CA ALA A 654 -5.55 32.92 7.52
C ALA A 654 -7.08 32.92 7.69
N GLU A 655 -7.77 31.87 7.22
CA GLU A 655 -9.20 31.72 7.34
C GLU A 655 -9.66 31.52 8.79
N VAL A 656 -8.99 30.64 9.54
CA VAL A 656 -9.29 30.42 10.96
C VAL A 656 -9.12 31.72 11.77
N ARG A 657 -7.98 32.42 11.57
CA ARG A 657 -7.75 33.72 12.21
C ARG A 657 -8.82 34.76 11.82
N ARG A 658 -9.26 34.77 10.55
CA ARG A 658 -10.32 35.67 10.09
C ARG A 658 -11.63 35.40 10.83
N GLN A 659 -12.03 34.16 10.98
CA GLN A 659 -13.25 33.77 11.66
C GLN A 659 -13.17 34.00 13.17
N LEU A 660 -12.06 33.74 13.82
CA LEU A 660 -11.85 33.97 15.25
C LEU A 660 -11.83 35.47 15.63
N ARG A 661 -11.70 36.41 14.68
CA ARG A 661 -11.90 37.84 14.94
C ARG A 661 -13.34 38.20 15.21
N ASP A 662 -14.32 37.36 14.86
CA ASP A 662 -15.73 37.52 15.24
C ASP A 662 -15.90 37.13 16.71
N PRO A 663 -16.28 38.11 17.60
CA PRO A 663 -16.40 37.84 19.04
C PRO A 663 -17.44 36.75 19.36
N GLU A 664 -18.46 36.58 18.53
CA GLU A 664 -19.51 35.59 18.74
C GLU A 664 -18.95 34.16 18.46
N ILE A 665 -18.08 34.02 17.45
CA ILE A 665 -17.39 32.76 17.17
C ILE A 665 -16.35 32.48 18.26
N ALA A 666 -15.52 33.47 18.61
CA ALA A 666 -14.49 33.31 19.64
C ALA A 666 -15.07 32.93 21.03
N SER A 667 -16.30 33.41 21.35
CA SER A 667 -16.99 33.02 22.56
C SER A 667 -17.80 31.74 22.49
N GLY A 668 -17.93 31.14 21.31
CA GLY A 668 -18.75 29.95 21.08
C GLY A 668 -20.25 30.21 20.93
N ALA A 669 -20.67 31.49 20.88
CA ALA A 669 -22.06 31.84 20.69
C ALA A 669 -22.58 31.62 19.26
N LYS A 670 -21.64 31.56 18.29
CA LYS A 670 -21.94 31.34 16.87
C LYS A 670 -21.04 30.28 16.31
N THR A 671 -21.61 29.38 15.52
CA THR A 671 -20.85 28.30 14.82
C THR A 671 -20.01 28.90 13.68
N PRO A 672 -18.74 28.51 13.54
CA PRO A 672 -17.92 28.91 12.40
C PRO A 672 -18.44 28.38 11.05
N ASP A 673 -18.00 29.00 9.97
CA ASP A 673 -18.22 28.48 8.62
C ASP A 673 -17.18 27.39 8.29
N TYR A 674 -17.49 26.17 8.65
CA TYR A 674 -16.65 24.99 8.37
C TYR A 674 -16.52 24.70 6.86
N ALA A 675 -17.53 25.04 6.05
CA ALA A 675 -17.54 24.75 4.63
C ALA A 675 -16.46 25.54 3.87
N GLN A 676 -16.12 26.71 4.34
CA GLN A 676 -15.08 27.54 3.74
C GLN A 676 -13.70 26.88 3.88
N ALA A 677 -13.36 26.35 5.05
CA ALA A 677 -12.10 25.63 5.28
C ALA A 677 -12.00 24.36 4.40
N VAL A 678 -13.09 23.59 4.32
CA VAL A 678 -13.19 22.41 3.42
C VAL A 678 -12.96 22.82 1.95
N THR A 679 -13.50 23.95 1.52
CA THR A 679 -13.36 24.45 0.15
C THR A 679 -11.93 24.86 -0.15
N ILE A 680 -11.26 25.56 0.77
CA ILE A 680 -9.85 25.99 0.64
C ILE A 680 -8.95 24.76 0.54
N SER A 681 -9.07 23.78 1.45
CA SER A 681 -8.28 22.54 1.43
C SER A 681 -8.51 21.77 0.12
N THR A 682 -9.76 21.65 -0.34
CA THR A 682 -10.10 20.97 -1.58
C THR A 682 -9.43 21.62 -2.79
N HIS A 683 -9.52 22.93 -2.91
CA HIS A 683 -8.98 23.68 -4.04
C HIS A 683 -7.46 23.60 -4.09
N SER A 684 -6.80 23.81 -2.95
CA SER A 684 -5.34 23.72 -2.82
C SER A 684 -4.78 22.34 -3.19
N ALA A 685 -5.45 21.28 -2.73
CA ALA A 685 -5.06 19.91 -3.06
C ALA A 685 -5.09 19.61 -4.56
N GLN A 686 -6.08 20.16 -5.28
CA GLN A 686 -6.24 19.87 -6.72
C GLN A 686 -5.25 20.57 -7.63
N ILE A 687 -4.79 21.75 -7.26
CA ILE A 687 -3.84 22.54 -8.06
C ILE A 687 -2.52 21.76 -8.25
N GLU A 688 -2.11 21.00 -7.25
CA GLU A 688 -0.83 20.29 -7.22
C GLU A 688 -0.86 18.91 -7.93
N LEU A 689 -2.04 18.36 -8.21
CA LEU A 689 -2.15 17.02 -8.83
C LEU A 689 -1.48 16.95 -10.20
N VAL A 690 -1.72 17.96 -11.05
CA VAL A 690 -1.22 17.95 -12.42
C VAL A 690 0.30 18.09 -12.49
N PRO A 691 0.95 19.06 -11.81
CA PRO A 691 2.40 19.15 -11.79
C PRO A 691 3.11 17.89 -11.33
N LEU A 692 2.66 17.30 -10.23
CA LEU A 692 3.26 16.11 -9.64
C LEU A 692 3.04 14.86 -10.51
N GLY A 693 1.84 14.70 -11.06
CA GLY A 693 1.55 13.64 -12.02
C GLY A 693 2.40 13.72 -13.29
N LEU A 694 2.62 14.92 -13.82
CA LEU A 694 3.50 15.13 -14.99
C LEU A 694 4.94 14.72 -14.70
N ILE A 695 5.49 15.06 -13.54
CA ILE A 695 6.84 14.65 -13.14
C ILE A 695 6.94 13.13 -13.11
N ALA A 696 5.98 12.44 -12.45
CA ALA A 696 6.01 11.00 -12.30
C ALA A 696 5.91 10.24 -13.64
N VAL A 697 5.14 10.76 -14.60
CA VAL A 697 4.94 10.11 -15.89
C VAL A 697 6.02 10.50 -16.92
N LEU A 698 6.38 11.79 -17.01
CA LEU A 698 7.27 12.26 -18.08
C LEU A 698 8.76 12.02 -17.81
N ALA A 699 9.19 11.88 -16.54
CA ALA A 699 10.60 11.69 -16.23
C ALA A 699 11.16 10.37 -16.78
N PRO A 700 10.55 9.19 -16.56
CA PRO A 700 11.04 7.94 -17.15
C PRO A 700 10.96 7.94 -18.68
N ILE A 701 9.97 8.60 -19.29
CA ILE A 701 9.86 8.78 -20.74
C ILE A 701 11.06 9.58 -21.26
N ALA A 702 11.34 10.73 -20.65
CA ALA A 702 12.44 11.57 -21.08
C ALA A 702 13.80 10.86 -20.95
N VAL A 703 14.04 10.17 -19.83
CA VAL A 703 15.29 9.42 -19.61
C VAL A 703 15.41 8.26 -20.60
N GLY A 704 14.35 7.48 -20.80
CA GLY A 704 14.37 6.34 -21.71
C GLY A 704 14.68 6.72 -23.15
N PHE A 705 13.98 7.70 -23.70
CA PHE A 705 14.23 8.13 -25.08
C PHE A 705 15.52 8.92 -25.29
N LEU A 706 16.00 9.65 -24.25
CA LEU A 706 17.23 10.42 -24.36
C LEU A 706 18.49 9.58 -24.09
N LEU A 707 18.45 8.70 -23.08
CA LEU A 707 19.62 7.97 -22.57
C LEU A 707 19.52 6.45 -22.79
N LYS A 708 18.44 5.95 -23.39
CA LYS A 708 18.18 4.55 -23.73
C LYS A 708 17.90 3.64 -22.53
N GLU A 709 17.67 2.35 -22.84
CA GLU A 709 17.17 1.34 -21.90
C GLU A 709 18.10 1.06 -20.73
N GLN A 710 19.42 1.11 -20.95
CA GLN A 710 20.40 0.87 -19.90
C GLN A 710 20.36 1.96 -18.81
N ALA A 711 20.28 3.22 -19.25
CA ALA A 711 20.13 4.36 -18.35
C ALA A 711 18.77 4.36 -17.65
N LEU A 712 17.71 3.91 -18.35
CA LEU A 712 16.39 3.77 -17.75
C LEU A 712 16.41 2.71 -16.64
N GLY A 713 17.17 1.61 -16.80
CA GLY A 713 17.41 0.64 -15.73
C GLY A 713 18.14 1.28 -14.53
N GLY A 714 19.20 2.05 -14.76
CA GLY A 714 19.88 2.84 -13.71
C GLY A 714 18.94 3.81 -13.01
N PHE A 715 18.11 4.52 -13.77
CA PHE A 715 17.09 5.44 -13.27
C PHE A 715 16.11 4.76 -12.31
N LEU A 716 15.57 3.60 -12.68
CA LEU A 716 14.65 2.85 -11.82
C LEU A 716 15.32 2.40 -10.52
N ALA A 717 16.57 1.91 -10.59
CA ALA A 717 17.33 1.55 -9.39
C ALA A 717 17.51 2.75 -8.45
N GLY A 718 17.78 3.94 -8.99
CA GLY A 718 17.88 5.18 -8.24
C GLY A 718 16.59 5.59 -7.56
N VAL A 719 15.47 5.56 -8.30
CA VAL A 719 14.12 5.87 -7.78
C VAL A 719 13.76 4.94 -6.62
N ILE A 720 13.96 3.62 -6.80
CA ILE A 720 13.62 2.62 -5.78
C ILE A 720 14.44 2.85 -4.50
N LEU A 721 15.75 3.02 -4.63
CA LEU A 721 16.65 3.16 -3.47
C LEU A 721 16.35 4.43 -2.66
N SER A 722 16.36 5.59 -3.32
CA SER A 722 16.16 6.86 -2.62
C SER A 722 14.71 7.02 -2.14
N GLY A 723 13.75 6.61 -2.94
CA GLY A 723 12.33 6.68 -2.60
C GLY A 723 11.98 5.84 -1.38
N GLN A 724 12.50 4.61 -1.28
CA GLN A 724 12.30 3.77 -0.11
C GLN A 724 12.88 4.37 1.17
N LEU A 725 14.15 4.77 1.14
CA LEU A 725 14.81 5.33 2.31
C LEU A 725 14.08 6.58 2.81
N LEU A 726 13.67 7.44 1.88
CA LEU A 726 12.98 8.68 2.18
C LEU A 726 11.55 8.43 2.69
N ALA A 727 10.81 7.48 2.12
CA ALA A 727 9.45 7.15 2.56
C ALA A 727 9.43 6.61 4.00
N VAL A 728 10.34 5.67 4.34
CA VAL A 728 10.45 5.14 5.70
C VAL A 728 10.91 6.21 6.68
N PHE A 729 11.90 7.02 6.29
CA PHE A 729 12.37 8.15 7.09
C PHE A 729 11.21 9.08 7.48
N MET A 730 10.46 9.53 6.49
CA MET A 730 9.35 10.46 6.70
C MET A 730 8.23 9.86 7.54
N ALA A 731 7.82 8.63 7.25
CA ALA A 731 6.74 7.95 7.97
C ALA A 731 7.10 7.75 9.45
N ASN A 732 8.32 7.29 9.73
CA ASN A 732 8.73 6.97 11.10
C ASN A 732 9.10 8.22 11.92
N ALA A 733 9.76 9.22 11.32
CA ALA A 733 10.03 10.48 11.99
C ALA A 733 8.73 11.19 12.39
N GLY A 734 7.80 11.34 11.41
CA GLY A 734 6.53 12.00 11.65
C GLY A 734 5.67 11.26 12.67
N GLY A 735 5.55 9.91 12.56
CA GLY A 735 4.80 9.10 13.53
C GLY A 735 5.41 9.14 14.94
N ALA A 736 6.72 9.31 15.05
CA ALA A 736 7.39 9.44 16.35
C ALA A 736 7.12 10.79 17.01
N TRP A 737 7.08 11.89 16.26
CA TRP A 737 6.71 13.21 16.78
C TRP A 737 5.25 13.27 17.25
N ASP A 738 4.33 12.71 16.45
CA ASP A 738 2.91 12.64 16.80
C ASP A 738 2.70 11.89 18.12
N ASN A 739 3.26 10.68 18.24
CA ASN A 739 3.18 9.91 19.48
C ASN A 739 3.96 10.53 20.64
N ALA A 740 4.98 11.34 20.37
CA ALA A 740 5.65 12.12 21.41
C ALA A 740 4.77 13.26 21.93
N LYS A 741 3.96 13.91 21.06
CA LYS A 741 2.93 14.88 21.45
C LYS A 741 1.88 14.20 22.34
N LYS A 742 1.30 13.07 21.90
CA LYS A 742 0.31 12.32 22.68
C LYS A 742 0.85 11.88 24.05
N TYR A 743 2.11 11.45 24.13
CA TYR A 743 2.74 11.12 25.41
C TYR A 743 2.82 12.32 26.37
N VAL A 744 3.04 13.53 25.87
CA VAL A 744 2.97 14.75 26.68
C VAL A 744 1.52 15.05 27.09
N GLU A 745 0.57 14.92 26.18
CA GLU A 745 -0.85 15.13 26.42
C GLU A 745 -1.43 14.18 27.48
N ASP A 746 -0.91 12.98 27.59
CA ASP A 746 -1.25 11.99 28.64
C ASP A 746 -0.80 12.41 30.07
N GLY A 747 -0.26 13.62 30.21
CA GLY A 747 0.13 14.21 31.48
C GLY A 747 1.63 14.13 31.81
N TYR A 748 2.44 13.53 30.94
CA TYR A 748 3.90 13.53 31.11
C TYR A 748 4.48 14.91 30.75
N PHE A 749 5.59 15.28 31.41
CA PHE A 749 6.28 16.55 31.18
C PHE A 749 5.42 17.82 31.32
N GLY A 750 4.33 17.77 32.07
CA GLY A 750 3.48 18.91 32.37
C GLY A 750 2.12 18.91 31.68
N GLY A 751 1.88 17.95 30.78
CA GLY A 751 0.56 17.74 30.15
C GLY A 751 0.14 18.83 29.17
N LYS A 752 -1.11 18.76 28.75
CA LYS A 752 -1.74 19.72 27.81
C LYS A 752 -1.59 21.16 28.27
N GLY A 753 -1.31 22.08 27.33
CA GLY A 753 -1.15 23.51 27.59
C GLY A 753 0.21 23.94 28.16
N SER A 754 1.09 23.02 28.54
CA SER A 754 2.45 23.34 29.00
C SER A 754 3.37 23.81 27.84
N GLU A 755 4.48 24.46 28.15
CA GLU A 755 5.50 24.85 27.17
C GLU A 755 6.11 23.59 26.50
N ASN A 756 6.18 22.47 27.21
CA ASN A 756 6.60 21.18 26.64
C ASN A 756 5.58 20.66 25.63
N HIS A 757 4.29 20.82 25.91
CA HIS A 757 3.22 20.49 24.97
C HIS A 757 3.34 21.33 23.70
N LYS A 758 3.50 22.65 23.80
CA LYS A 758 3.72 23.52 22.63
C LYS A 758 4.94 23.09 21.79
N ALA A 759 6.04 22.74 22.46
CA ALA A 759 7.22 22.25 21.76
C ALA A 759 6.98 20.91 21.05
N SER A 760 6.17 20.01 21.62
CA SER A 760 5.79 18.74 20.97
C SER A 760 4.83 18.96 19.80
N VAL A 761 3.89 19.89 19.89
CA VAL A 761 2.98 20.27 18.78
C VAL A 761 3.79 20.81 17.60
N VAL A 762 4.82 21.65 17.82
CA VAL A 762 5.70 22.11 16.74
C VAL A 762 6.41 20.92 16.06
N GLY A 763 6.86 19.94 16.84
CA GLY A 763 7.47 18.72 16.28
C GLY A 763 6.51 17.93 15.41
N ASP A 764 5.26 17.73 15.87
CA ASP A 764 4.20 17.05 15.14
C ASP A 764 3.81 17.80 13.85
N THR A 765 3.62 19.11 13.93
CA THR A 765 3.36 19.98 12.78
C THR A 765 4.44 19.85 11.68
N VAL A 766 5.72 19.68 12.04
CA VAL A 766 6.81 19.38 11.08
C VAL A 766 6.65 17.95 10.54
N GLY A 767 6.23 17.02 11.37
CA GLY A 767 6.05 15.60 11.03
C GLY A 767 4.87 15.31 10.10
N ASP A 768 3.80 16.07 10.22
CA ASP A 768 2.53 15.84 9.51
C ASP A 768 2.67 15.83 7.98
N PRO A 769 3.29 16.83 7.33
CA PRO A 769 3.54 16.77 5.90
C PRO A 769 4.42 15.59 5.49
N LEU A 770 5.27 15.09 6.39
CA LEU A 770 6.18 13.99 6.12
C LEU A 770 5.46 12.64 6.22
N LYS A 771 4.77 12.37 7.37
CA LYS A 771 4.19 11.04 7.67
C LYS A 771 2.94 10.73 6.85
N ASP A 772 2.14 11.74 6.52
CA ASP A 772 0.80 11.54 5.94
C ASP A 772 0.67 12.02 4.49
N THR A 773 1.64 12.83 4.00
CA THR A 773 1.63 13.32 2.61
C THR A 773 2.85 12.86 1.83
N ALA A 774 4.03 13.41 2.09
CA ALA A 774 5.21 13.20 1.26
C ALA A 774 5.73 11.76 1.32
N GLY A 775 5.88 11.20 2.53
CA GLY A 775 6.34 9.82 2.70
C GLY A 775 5.47 8.80 1.98
N PRO A 776 4.17 8.72 2.30
CA PRO A 776 3.27 7.77 1.65
C PRO A 776 3.06 8.01 0.15
N ALA A 777 3.12 9.26 -0.34
CA ALA A 777 2.98 9.55 -1.77
C ALA A 777 4.15 9.04 -2.62
N LEU A 778 5.31 8.76 -2.01
CA LEU A 778 6.43 8.11 -2.68
C LEU A 778 6.12 6.67 -3.12
N ASN A 779 5.26 5.95 -2.38
CA ASN A 779 4.89 4.58 -2.73
C ASN A 779 4.26 4.48 -4.13
N PRO A 780 3.13 5.15 -4.44
CA PRO A 780 2.56 5.12 -5.78
C PRO A 780 3.46 5.83 -6.80
N MET A 781 4.21 6.87 -6.42
CA MET A 781 5.14 7.53 -7.34
C MET A 781 6.20 6.56 -7.89
N ILE A 782 6.86 5.78 -7.02
CA ILE A 782 7.87 4.79 -7.43
C ILE A 782 7.25 3.80 -8.42
N LYS A 783 6.05 3.30 -8.13
CA LYS A 783 5.37 2.32 -8.98
C LYS A 783 4.88 2.92 -10.30
N VAL A 784 4.36 4.16 -10.32
CA VAL A 784 4.04 4.89 -11.56
C VAL A 784 5.27 4.98 -12.46
N MET A 785 6.42 5.42 -11.91
CA MET A 785 7.65 5.54 -12.70
C MET A 785 8.13 4.19 -13.24
N ASN A 786 8.01 3.12 -12.43
CA ASN A 786 8.37 1.76 -12.86
C ASN A 786 7.42 1.25 -13.97
N LEU A 787 6.12 1.43 -13.84
CA LEU A 787 5.15 1.00 -14.85
C LEU A 787 5.27 1.81 -16.14
N VAL A 788 5.47 3.11 -16.05
CA VAL A 788 5.74 3.94 -17.25
C VAL A 788 7.03 3.48 -17.93
N ALA A 789 8.09 3.22 -17.18
CA ALA A 789 9.33 2.69 -17.75
C ALA A 789 9.11 1.33 -18.41
N LEU A 790 8.35 0.43 -17.79
CA LEU A 790 7.99 -0.88 -18.35
C LEU A 790 7.20 -0.75 -19.67
N ILE A 791 6.21 0.14 -19.73
CA ILE A 791 5.41 0.41 -20.93
C ILE A 791 6.26 1.02 -22.05
N VAL A 792 7.22 1.87 -21.69
CA VAL A 792 8.04 2.63 -22.65
C VAL A 792 9.29 1.85 -23.10
N ALA A 793 9.77 0.88 -22.30
CA ALA A 793 10.98 0.12 -22.57
C ALA A 793 11.02 -0.53 -23.97
N PRO A 794 9.98 -1.25 -24.41
CA PRO A 794 9.95 -1.82 -25.76
C PRO A 794 10.04 -0.75 -26.85
N LEU A 795 9.44 0.43 -26.64
CA LEU A 795 9.51 1.56 -27.56
C LEU A 795 10.92 2.12 -27.68
N VAL A 796 11.61 2.24 -26.54
CA VAL A 796 12.99 2.77 -26.48
C VAL A 796 13.96 1.85 -27.23
N VAL A 797 13.75 0.54 -27.12
CA VAL A 797 14.58 -0.49 -27.79
C VAL A 797 14.30 -0.55 -29.29
N GLU A 798 13.03 -0.49 -29.73
CA GLU A 798 12.65 -0.53 -31.15
C GLU A 798 13.20 0.67 -31.92
N TYR A 799 13.31 1.84 -31.26
CA TYR A 799 13.80 3.07 -31.88
C TYR A 799 15.28 3.31 -31.53
N GLU A 800 16.22 2.73 -32.27
CA GLU A 800 17.67 2.87 -32.04
C GLU A 800 18.20 4.28 -32.30
N GLY A 801 17.55 5.08 -33.15
CA GLY A 801 18.01 6.39 -33.57
C GLY A 801 17.28 7.58 -32.93
N TYR A 802 17.89 8.77 -32.98
CA TYR A 802 17.28 10.03 -32.57
C TYR A 802 16.56 10.69 -33.75
N SER A 803 15.26 10.41 -33.92
CA SER A 803 14.45 11.15 -34.87
C SER A 803 14.14 12.56 -34.34
N ALA A 804 13.91 13.53 -35.26
CA ALA A 804 13.52 14.88 -34.85
C ALA A 804 12.22 14.87 -33.98
N GLY A 805 11.28 13.96 -34.28
CA GLY A 805 10.05 13.82 -33.50
C GLY A 805 10.31 13.37 -32.05
N ILE A 806 11.20 12.40 -31.83
CA ILE A 806 11.60 11.94 -30.49
C ILE A 806 12.27 13.10 -29.73
N LEU A 807 13.23 13.81 -30.34
CA LEU A 807 13.90 14.91 -29.69
C LEU A 807 12.95 16.06 -29.31
N ILE A 808 11.99 16.39 -30.19
CA ILE A 808 10.94 17.37 -29.87
C ILE A 808 10.05 16.88 -28.73
N GLY A 809 9.65 15.61 -28.72
CA GLY A 809 8.84 15.00 -27.64
C GLY A 809 9.57 15.04 -26.29
N VAL A 810 10.84 14.68 -26.26
CA VAL A 810 11.69 14.73 -25.05
C VAL A 810 11.88 16.18 -24.57
N ALA A 811 12.16 17.12 -25.50
CA ALA A 811 12.30 18.53 -25.14
C ALA A 811 11.00 19.09 -24.56
N LEU A 812 9.83 18.69 -25.10
CA LEU A 812 8.53 19.07 -24.56
C LEU A 812 8.30 18.46 -23.16
N ALA A 813 8.64 17.18 -22.96
CA ALA A 813 8.53 16.53 -21.65
C ALA A 813 9.39 17.24 -20.59
N ILE A 814 10.65 17.55 -20.92
CA ILE A 814 11.55 18.31 -20.04
C ILE A 814 10.98 19.72 -19.77
N ALA A 815 10.49 20.41 -20.80
CA ALA A 815 9.89 21.73 -20.64
C ALA A 815 8.66 21.70 -19.71
N LEU A 816 7.82 20.67 -19.79
CA LEU A 816 6.67 20.48 -18.91
C LEU A 816 7.09 20.17 -17.47
N ILE A 817 8.13 19.36 -17.25
CA ILE A 817 8.70 19.11 -15.92
C ILE A 817 9.25 20.43 -15.32
N VAL A 818 10.03 21.18 -16.10
CA VAL A 818 10.57 22.48 -15.66
C VAL A 818 9.45 23.48 -15.37
N TRP A 819 8.40 23.48 -16.19
CA TRP A 819 7.22 24.30 -15.93
C TRP A 819 6.53 23.92 -14.62
N ALA A 820 6.35 22.62 -14.36
CA ALA A 820 5.73 22.13 -13.12
C ALA A 820 6.52 22.57 -11.87
N VAL A 821 7.85 22.45 -11.91
CA VAL A 821 8.73 22.91 -10.82
C VAL A 821 8.66 24.44 -10.65
N ARG A 822 8.80 25.19 -11.75
CA ARG A 822 8.75 26.66 -11.70
C ARG A 822 7.41 27.22 -11.25
N ARG A 823 6.33 26.53 -11.58
CA ARG A 823 4.99 26.93 -11.13
C ARG A 823 4.91 26.88 -9.60
N SER A 824 5.41 25.81 -9.00
CA SER A 824 5.43 25.68 -7.55
C SER A 824 6.30 26.76 -6.90
N ASP A 825 7.52 27.02 -7.43
CA ASP A 825 8.43 28.05 -6.91
C ASP A 825 7.84 29.48 -7.03
N ARG A 826 7.14 29.77 -8.12
CA ARG A 826 6.54 31.10 -8.34
C ARG A 826 5.38 31.40 -7.38
N GLU A 827 4.56 30.41 -7.07
CA GLU A 827 3.48 30.58 -6.12
C GLU A 827 4.01 30.83 -4.70
N ASP A 828 5.12 30.19 -4.32
CA ASP A 828 5.79 30.46 -3.04
C ASP A 828 6.32 31.91 -2.98
N THR A 829 6.88 32.42 -4.08
CA THR A 829 7.41 33.78 -4.14
C THR A 829 6.29 34.83 -4.01
N LEU A 830 5.16 34.61 -4.69
CA LEU A 830 4.00 35.49 -4.61
C LEU A 830 3.40 35.51 -3.19
N ALA A 831 3.26 34.36 -2.54
CA ALA A 831 2.79 34.30 -1.17
C ALA A 831 3.74 35.02 -0.19
N ALA A 832 5.04 34.93 -0.40
CA ALA A 832 6.03 35.62 0.40
C ALA A 832 5.97 37.16 0.17
N GLU A 833 5.79 37.59 -1.07
CA GLU A 833 5.64 39.02 -1.41
C GLU A 833 4.39 39.62 -0.77
N GLU A 834 3.22 38.94 -0.80
CA GLU A 834 2.00 39.38 -0.13
C GLU A 834 2.17 39.50 1.38
N VAL A 835 2.89 38.57 2.01
CA VAL A 835 3.18 38.64 3.45
C VAL A 835 4.10 39.83 3.77
N VAL A 836 5.13 40.04 2.97
CA VAL A 836 6.04 41.18 3.14
C VAL A 836 5.31 42.50 2.95
N GLU A 837 4.45 42.61 1.93
CA GLU A 837 3.65 43.82 1.70
C GLU A 837 2.68 44.10 2.88
N ARG A 838 2.01 43.05 3.43
CA ARG A 838 1.15 43.21 4.63
C ARG A 838 1.95 43.64 5.86
N VAL A 839 3.04 43.00 6.16
CA VAL A 839 3.89 43.32 7.30
C VAL A 839 4.43 44.76 7.16
N THR A 840 4.84 45.13 5.95
CA THR A 840 5.31 46.50 5.68
C THR A 840 4.17 47.51 5.84
N ALA A 841 2.97 47.23 5.36
CA ALA A 841 1.80 48.08 5.52
C ALA A 841 1.37 48.22 7.00
N GLU A 842 1.42 47.13 7.78
CA GLU A 842 1.17 47.14 9.22
C GLU A 842 2.21 47.97 10.00
N MET A 843 3.49 47.86 9.63
CA MET A 843 4.57 48.66 10.23
C MET A 843 4.42 50.15 9.91
N VAL A 844 4.05 50.52 8.69
CA VAL A 844 3.80 51.92 8.27
C VAL A 844 2.53 52.50 8.90
N SER A 845 1.56 51.65 9.26
CA SER A 845 0.34 52.11 9.95
C SER A 845 0.49 52.23 11.47
N ALA A 846 1.56 51.68 12.03
CA ALA A 846 1.89 51.76 13.48
C ALA A 846 2.79 52.90 13.84
N ASP A 847 3.47 53.56 12.87
CA ASP A 847 4.18 54.84 12.96
C ASP A 847 3.26 55.98 12.62
#